data_96cac827cf71c1708d3a47400e5704cf
#
_entry.id   96cac827cf71c1708d3a47400e5704cf
#
_cell.length_a   1.000
_cell.length_b   1.000
_cell.length_c   1.000
_cell.angle_alpha   90.00
_cell.angle_beta   90.00
_cell.angle_gamma   90.00
#
_symmetry.space_group_name_H-M   'P 1'
#
loop_
_entity.id
_entity.type
_entity.pdbx_description
1 polymer ?
#
loop_
_entity_poly.entity_id
_entity_poly.type
_entity_poly.pdbx_seq_one_letter_code
_entity_poly.pdbx_strand_id
1 'polypeptide(L)'
;MSTAMAWPVIGGKMSYIDALYKKDEDRIYVVERDPKKGRVFTEYDARYVFYYQDARGKHRSMTGESLQKVTCNTHKEFIKEQRIRSNKALYEQDINPVFRCLEENYLGKETPKLNVMFFDIEVDFDPERGYATTDDPFMPITAISCYMGWTDQLVTLAVPPKTISMQDAKELTKRFDNTMLFKKEKDMLDAFLQLVDDADILSGWNSEGYDIPYTVGRIQKVLSGDDTRRLCFWGEKPKRRVFEKYGREQLSFDLVGRVHLDLLELYRKYTYEERHSFRLDAIGEHELGEQKTVYEGSLDNLYKNDFGLFIEYNRQDTALLAKLEKKLKFIELANEIAHQNTVLLQTTMGAVAVTEQAIVNETHRRGMIVPGRKYKKDGEENQPAAGAYVATPKKGLQDWIGSIDINSLYPSVIRALNMGPETIVGQIRPIITSAEINRAKHSGKSFAAAWDSQFGSWEYQAVMKQDKATEVVVDWEDGTSVRMSAAQLYEVIFESNHKWMLSANGTIFTYEYEAVIPGLLKKWYAERKEMQAKMHECGDNQIEREYWDKRQLVKKINLNSLYGAILNPGCRFFDIRIGQSVTLTGRCITKHMASKVNEIVAGKYDHLGESVIYGDTDSVYFSAFKTLQKDIKNGTIPWTKDSVVALYDKIAEEVNGSFKSFMTKAFHCPGTRGEVIAAGRELVASKGLFITKKRYAALYYDQEGKRVDVQGKEGKMKAMGLDLKRSDTPVFVQDFLSEILYMVLTGKTEKDVLDRISEFRSEFKSRPGWEKGSPKRANNMTKYTEEEARKGKTNMPGHVRASMNWNKCRDMYGDKYSMSITDGAKVIVCKLKSNPLGYTSIAYPVDELRIPEWFKELPFDDDAMESTILDQKIDNLIGVLKWDVQSTETTNTFNKLFEF
;
A
#
# COMPACT_ATOMS: atom_id res chain seq x y z
N MET A 1 -39.80 18.54 -5.10
CA MET A 1 -39.04 19.54 -5.83
C MET A 1 -37.66 19.60 -5.19
N SER A 2 -36.67 18.89 -5.78
CA SER A 2 -35.31 18.80 -5.33
C SER A 2 -34.52 19.91 -6.03
N THR A 3 -34.10 20.92 -5.28
CA THR A 3 -33.14 21.92 -5.75
C THR A 3 -31.76 21.31 -5.77
N ALA A 4 -31.33 20.87 -6.93
CA ALA A 4 -29.93 20.55 -7.21
C ALA A 4 -29.11 21.85 -6.99
N MET A 5 -28.28 21.89 -5.94
CA MET A 5 -27.26 22.93 -5.81
C MET A 5 -26.24 22.72 -6.93
N ALA A 6 -26.36 23.51 -7.99
CA ALA A 6 -25.28 23.69 -8.95
C ALA A 6 -24.10 24.36 -8.24
N TRP A 7 -22.96 23.73 -8.29
CA TRP A 7 -21.70 24.34 -7.86
C TRP A 7 -21.41 25.53 -8.78
N PRO A 8 -21.08 26.71 -8.24
CA PRO A 8 -20.69 27.81 -9.10
C PRO A 8 -19.34 27.47 -9.74
N VAL A 9 -19.30 27.50 -11.07
CA VAL A 9 -18.07 27.60 -11.84
C VAL A 9 -17.49 28.96 -11.52
N ILE A 10 -16.58 29.01 -10.54
CA ILE A 10 -15.86 30.25 -10.19
C ILE A 10 -14.49 30.13 -10.86
N GLY A 11 -14.25 31.01 -11.82
CA GLY A 11 -13.00 31.12 -12.57
C GLY A 11 -11.76 31.13 -11.67
N GLY A 12 -10.72 30.47 -12.11
CA GLY A 12 -9.36 30.27 -11.62
C GLY A 12 -8.97 30.97 -10.33
N LYS A 13 -9.30 30.40 -9.17
CA LYS A 13 -8.80 30.89 -7.88
C LYS A 13 -7.48 30.19 -7.56
N MET A 14 -6.49 30.98 -7.09
CA MET A 14 -5.20 30.52 -6.59
C MET A 14 -5.37 29.36 -5.59
N SER A 15 -4.49 28.36 -5.67
CA SER A 15 -4.42 27.30 -4.68
C SER A 15 -2.99 27.09 -4.19
N TYR A 16 -2.84 26.49 -3.01
CA TYR A 16 -1.54 26.36 -2.35
C TYR A 16 -0.64 25.32 -3.01
N ILE A 17 0.69 25.51 -2.86
CA ILE A 17 1.73 24.54 -3.16
C ILE A 17 2.21 23.91 -1.86
N ASP A 18 2.61 24.78 -0.91
CA ASP A 18 3.11 24.41 0.42
C ASP A 18 2.84 25.53 1.41
N ALA A 19 3.00 25.25 2.70
CA ALA A 19 2.84 26.23 3.76
C ALA A 19 3.84 26.03 4.90
N LEU A 20 4.34 27.14 5.43
CA LEU A 20 5.27 27.21 6.55
C LEU A 20 4.63 27.92 7.75
N TYR A 21 4.58 27.24 8.88
CA TYR A 21 4.22 27.85 10.15
C TYR A 21 5.47 28.32 10.88
N LYS A 22 5.58 29.65 11.10
CA LYS A 22 6.60 30.28 11.94
C LYS A 22 6.00 30.62 13.29
N LYS A 23 6.30 29.77 14.26
CA LYS A 23 5.75 29.84 15.61
C LYS A 23 6.14 31.13 16.34
N ASP A 24 7.36 31.63 16.13
CA ASP A 24 7.89 32.79 16.80
C ASP A 24 7.29 34.08 16.24
N GLU A 25 6.74 34.07 15.05
CA GLU A 25 6.08 35.17 14.37
C GLU A 25 4.56 35.09 14.47
N ASP A 26 4.01 33.97 14.97
CA ASP A 26 2.56 33.64 14.96
C ASP A 26 1.95 33.76 13.55
N ARG A 27 2.72 33.40 12.52
CA ARG A 27 2.36 33.53 11.10
C ARG A 27 2.40 32.19 10.35
N ILE A 28 1.55 32.10 9.34
CA ILE A 28 1.55 31.01 8.35
C ILE A 28 1.83 31.62 6.99
N TYR A 29 2.94 31.23 6.40
CA TYR A 29 3.34 31.60 5.06
C TYR A 29 2.88 30.53 4.09
N VAL A 30 2.16 30.91 3.05
CA VAL A 30 1.65 30.01 2.03
C VAL A 30 2.21 30.41 0.68
N VAL A 31 2.77 29.46 -0.06
CA VAL A 31 3.09 29.63 -1.47
C VAL A 31 1.98 29.05 -2.31
N GLU A 32 1.47 29.83 -3.25
CA GLU A 32 0.34 29.54 -4.10
C GLU A 32 0.76 29.54 -5.57
N ARG A 33 0.00 28.81 -6.39
CA ARG A 33 0.09 28.88 -7.86
C ARG A 33 -1.18 29.51 -8.43
N ASP A 34 -1.00 30.66 -9.07
CA ASP A 34 -2.05 31.32 -9.85
C ASP A 34 -1.88 30.99 -11.34
N PRO A 35 -2.94 30.61 -12.07
CA PRO A 35 -2.83 30.26 -13.49
C PRO A 35 -2.28 31.38 -14.38
N LYS A 36 -2.44 32.65 -13.99
CA LYS A 36 -2.06 33.83 -14.76
C LYS A 36 -0.79 34.52 -14.24
N LYS A 37 -0.65 34.60 -12.89
CA LYS A 37 0.44 35.33 -12.24
C LYS A 37 1.64 34.41 -11.90
N GLY A 38 1.49 33.10 -12.05
CA GLY A 38 2.50 32.14 -11.62
C GLY A 38 2.50 31.96 -10.09
N ARG A 39 3.68 31.93 -9.48
CA ARG A 39 3.86 31.75 -8.04
C ARG A 39 3.55 33.03 -7.29
N VAL A 40 2.76 32.90 -6.21
CA VAL A 40 2.37 33.99 -5.31
C VAL A 40 2.66 33.58 -3.87
N PHE A 41 3.10 34.54 -3.05
CA PHE A 41 3.37 34.35 -1.62
C PHE A 41 2.31 35.09 -0.82
N THR A 42 1.63 34.39 0.09
CA THR A 42 0.55 34.92 0.91
C THR A 42 0.86 34.64 2.38
N GLU A 43 0.45 35.54 3.26
CA GLU A 43 0.64 35.41 4.70
C GLU A 43 -0.71 35.41 5.41
N TYR A 44 -0.84 34.56 6.42
CA TYR A 44 -2.02 34.46 7.29
C TYR A 44 -1.59 34.54 8.74
N ASP A 45 -2.44 35.10 9.59
CA ASP A 45 -2.28 34.99 11.05
C ASP A 45 -2.51 33.55 11.49
N ALA A 46 -1.61 33.01 12.31
CA ALA A 46 -1.84 31.72 12.91
C ALA A 46 -3.00 31.80 13.92
N ARG A 47 -4.05 31.04 13.66
CA ARG A 47 -5.23 31.02 14.54
C ARG A 47 -5.10 29.90 15.55
N TYR A 48 -5.05 30.27 16.82
CA TYR A 48 -4.98 29.35 17.95
C TYR A 48 -6.34 29.22 18.59
N VAL A 49 -7.05 28.17 18.24
CA VAL A 49 -8.40 27.91 18.76
C VAL A 49 -8.42 26.54 19.40
N PHE A 50 -8.98 26.46 20.58
CA PHE A 50 -9.37 25.20 21.21
C PHE A 50 -10.69 25.37 21.96
N TYR A 51 -11.25 24.26 22.40
CA TYR A 51 -12.49 24.26 23.14
C TYR A 51 -12.32 23.44 24.42
N TYR A 52 -13.14 23.74 25.42
CA TYR A 52 -13.20 22.97 26.65
C TYR A 52 -14.64 22.70 27.06
N GLN A 53 -14.88 21.62 27.78
CA GLN A 53 -16.22 21.22 28.22
C GLN A 53 -16.75 22.22 29.26
N ASP A 54 -17.92 22.77 28.98
CA ASP A 54 -18.64 23.69 29.86
C ASP A 54 -20.14 23.59 29.56
N ALA A 55 -20.97 23.40 30.58
CA ALA A 55 -22.41 23.26 30.45
C ALA A 55 -23.09 24.47 29.78
N ARG A 56 -22.47 25.65 29.85
CA ARG A 56 -22.95 26.91 29.23
C ARG A 56 -22.35 27.15 27.85
N GLY A 57 -21.55 26.21 27.36
CA GLY A 57 -20.89 26.32 26.06
C GLY A 57 -21.88 26.35 24.90
N LYS A 58 -21.61 27.20 23.93
CA LYS A 58 -22.45 27.39 22.72
C LYS A 58 -22.12 26.45 21.59
N HIS A 59 -20.95 25.77 21.62
CA HIS A 59 -20.51 24.83 20.60
C HIS A 59 -20.82 23.40 21.05
N ARG A 60 -20.88 22.49 20.09
CA ARG A 60 -21.11 21.06 20.34
C ARG A 60 -19.93 20.24 19.84
N SER A 61 -19.45 19.31 20.64
CA SER A 61 -18.55 18.28 20.16
C SER A 61 -19.29 17.30 19.26
N MET A 62 -18.55 16.49 18.51
CA MET A 62 -19.16 15.41 17.71
C MET A 62 -19.87 14.36 18.59
N THR A 63 -19.49 14.24 19.86
CA THR A 63 -20.09 13.35 20.87
C THR A 63 -21.19 14.02 21.71
N GLY A 64 -21.54 15.29 21.39
CA GLY A 64 -22.71 15.98 21.93
C GLY A 64 -22.44 16.88 23.14
N GLU A 65 -21.19 16.92 23.68
CA GLU A 65 -20.85 17.79 24.81
C GLU A 65 -20.93 19.26 24.48
N SER A 66 -21.39 20.05 25.41
CA SER A 66 -21.40 21.51 25.33
C SER A 66 -20.00 22.05 25.55
N LEU A 67 -19.54 22.90 24.63
CA LEU A 67 -18.17 23.39 24.59
C LEU A 67 -18.11 24.91 24.55
N GLN A 68 -17.17 25.47 25.31
CA GLN A 68 -16.82 26.88 25.27
C GLN A 68 -15.56 27.06 24.43
N LYS A 69 -15.60 28.01 23.49
CA LYS A 69 -14.50 28.36 22.59
C LYS A 69 -13.49 29.28 23.30
N VAL A 70 -12.22 29.03 23.09
CA VAL A 70 -11.11 29.92 23.43
C VAL A 70 -10.34 30.25 22.15
N THR A 71 -10.12 31.54 21.90
CA THR A 71 -9.31 32.03 20.78
C THR A 71 -8.15 32.85 21.36
N CYS A 72 -6.95 32.54 20.93
CA CYS A 72 -5.73 33.21 21.33
C CYS A 72 -5.03 33.81 20.11
N ASN A 73 -4.39 34.96 20.28
CA ASN A 73 -3.70 35.65 19.19
C ASN A 73 -2.24 35.20 19.04
N THR A 74 -1.67 34.63 20.11
CA THR A 74 -0.28 34.16 20.10
C THR A 74 -0.18 32.72 20.62
N HIS A 75 0.85 32.01 20.18
CA HIS A 75 1.15 30.66 20.67
C HIS A 75 1.43 30.65 22.20
N LYS A 76 2.07 31.69 22.71
CA LYS A 76 2.35 31.81 24.14
C LYS A 76 1.06 31.90 24.96
N GLU A 77 0.11 32.71 24.52
CA GLU A 77 -1.21 32.81 25.13
C GLU A 77 -1.97 31.46 25.03
N PHE A 78 -1.95 30.79 23.88
CA PHE A 78 -2.57 29.51 23.66
C PHE A 78 -2.10 28.45 24.68
N ILE A 79 -0.80 28.32 24.89
CA ILE A 79 -0.24 27.38 25.87
C ILE A 79 -0.65 27.76 27.30
N LYS A 80 -0.66 29.05 27.62
CA LYS A 80 -1.11 29.54 28.95
C LYS A 80 -2.58 29.17 29.20
N GLU A 81 -3.46 29.44 28.24
CA GLU A 81 -4.89 29.18 28.37
C GLU A 81 -5.21 27.67 28.47
N GLN A 82 -4.47 26.81 27.78
CA GLN A 82 -4.56 25.34 27.91
C GLN A 82 -4.17 24.89 29.33
N ARG A 83 -3.07 25.43 29.90
CA ARG A 83 -2.63 25.09 31.26
C ARG A 83 -3.65 25.48 32.30
N ILE A 84 -4.27 26.65 32.17
CA ILE A 84 -5.33 27.11 33.08
C ILE A 84 -6.51 26.16 33.12
N ARG A 85 -6.78 25.46 32.00
CA ARG A 85 -7.92 24.53 31.82
C ARG A 85 -7.50 23.05 31.77
N SER A 86 -6.30 22.72 32.24
CA SER A 86 -5.76 21.36 32.21
C SER A 86 -6.59 20.33 32.98
N ASN A 87 -7.46 20.77 33.89
CA ASN A 87 -8.40 19.93 34.64
C ASN A 87 -9.70 19.65 33.90
N LYS A 88 -9.90 20.21 32.69
CA LYS A 88 -11.06 20.00 31.83
C LYS A 88 -10.68 19.20 30.59
N ALA A 89 -11.67 18.51 29.98
CA ALA A 89 -11.48 17.90 28.67
C ALA A 89 -11.31 19.00 27.63
N LEU A 90 -10.19 18.97 26.90
CA LEU A 90 -9.86 19.91 25.83
C LEU A 90 -10.11 19.26 24.46
N TYR A 91 -10.56 20.08 23.51
CA TYR A 91 -10.89 19.70 22.14
C TYR A 91 -10.13 20.57 21.15
N GLU A 92 -9.62 19.98 20.09
CA GLU A 92 -8.89 20.65 18.99
C GLU A 92 -7.62 21.41 19.41
N GLN A 93 -7.13 21.18 20.62
CA GLN A 93 -5.92 21.84 21.14
C GLN A 93 -4.64 21.40 20.42
N ASP A 94 -4.70 20.36 19.64
CA ASP A 94 -3.59 19.70 18.96
C ASP A 94 -3.73 19.74 17.42
N ILE A 95 -4.70 20.47 16.87
CA ILE A 95 -4.80 20.70 15.44
C ILE A 95 -3.67 21.60 14.98
N ASN A 96 -2.93 21.14 13.95
CA ASN A 96 -1.86 21.94 13.36
C ASN A 96 -2.43 23.24 12.74
N PRO A 97 -1.91 24.42 13.12
CA PRO A 97 -2.38 25.70 12.57
C PRO A 97 -2.35 25.78 11.05
N VAL A 98 -1.39 25.09 10.38
CA VAL A 98 -1.33 25.01 8.92
C VAL A 98 -2.60 24.35 8.36
N PHE A 99 -3.02 23.19 8.89
CA PHE A 99 -4.19 22.49 8.39
C PHE A 99 -5.49 23.28 8.63
N ARG A 100 -5.58 23.99 9.75
CA ARG A 100 -6.68 24.92 10.01
C ARG A 100 -6.70 26.06 8.98
N CYS A 101 -5.55 26.63 8.67
CA CYS A 101 -5.42 27.68 7.66
C CYS A 101 -5.81 27.16 6.26
N LEU A 102 -5.35 25.95 5.89
CA LEU A 102 -5.66 25.33 4.62
C LEU A 102 -7.16 25.03 4.49
N GLU A 103 -7.79 24.49 5.53
CA GLU A 103 -9.23 24.24 5.56
C GLU A 103 -10.03 25.54 5.41
N GLU A 104 -9.73 26.58 6.19
CA GLU A 104 -10.46 27.86 6.18
C GLU A 104 -10.36 28.59 4.84
N ASN A 105 -9.21 28.51 4.14
CA ASN A 105 -8.94 29.35 2.98
C ASN A 105 -8.97 28.58 1.63
N TYR A 106 -8.81 27.26 1.64
CA TYR A 106 -8.62 26.50 0.40
C TYR A 106 -9.57 25.30 0.24
N LEU A 107 -10.39 24.95 1.23
CA LEU A 107 -11.36 23.87 1.09
C LEU A 107 -12.32 24.14 -0.08
N GLY A 108 -12.41 23.18 -1.00
CA GLY A 108 -13.27 23.26 -2.18
C GLY A 108 -12.71 24.11 -3.34
N LYS A 109 -11.45 24.59 -3.25
CA LYS A 109 -10.76 25.19 -4.39
C LYS A 109 -10.26 24.12 -5.35
N GLU A 110 -10.06 24.52 -6.61
CA GLU A 110 -9.50 23.63 -7.62
C GLU A 110 -8.03 23.30 -7.36
N THR A 111 -7.61 22.10 -7.75
CA THR A 111 -6.23 21.66 -7.67
C THR A 111 -5.38 22.41 -8.71
N PRO A 112 -4.26 23.06 -8.32
CA PRO A 112 -3.43 23.82 -9.24
C PRO A 112 -2.59 22.92 -10.12
N LYS A 113 -2.26 23.36 -11.32
CA LYS A 113 -1.23 22.74 -12.14
C LYS A 113 0.14 23.22 -11.63
N LEU A 114 0.96 22.31 -11.13
CA LEU A 114 2.26 22.61 -10.54
C LEU A 114 3.41 22.46 -11.55
N ASN A 115 4.46 23.25 -11.39
CA ASN A 115 5.71 23.13 -12.14
C ASN A 115 6.55 22.00 -11.51
N VAL A 116 6.57 20.85 -12.16
CA VAL A 116 7.34 19.69 -11.72
C VAL A 116 8.65 19.62 -12.49
N MET A 117 9.77 19.56 -11.78
CA MET A 117 11.09 19.31 -12.36
C MET A 117 11.57 17.92 -11.91
N PHE A 118 11.83 17.06 -12.88
CA PHE A 118 12.53 15.80 -12.66
C PHE A 118 14.01 16.03 -12.83
N PHE A 119 14.83 15.46 -11.97
CA PHE A 119 16.26 15.56 -12.07
C PHE A 119 16.96 14.29 -11.61
N ASP A 120 18.16 14.10 -12.12
CA ASP A 120 19.05 13.00 -11.82
C ASP A 120 20.50 13.50 -11.85
N ILE A 121 21.33 13.04 -10.90
CA ILE A 121 22.73 13.45 -10.76
C ILE A 121 23.67 12.29 -10.99
N GLU A 122 24.80 12.58 -11.62
CA GLU A 122 25.91 11.66 -11.72
C GLU A 122 27.11 12.18 -10.93
N VAL A 123 27.76 11.28 -10.20
CA VAL A 123 28.85 11.59 -9.28
C VAL A 123 30.11 10.85 -9.70
N ASP A 124 31.25 11.52 -9.65
CA ASP A 124 32.56 10.91 -9.93
C ASP A 124 32.92 9.82 -8.90
N PHE A 125 33.83 8.95 -9.25
CA PHE A 125 34.24 7.81 -8.43
C PHE A 125 35.71 7.89 -8.06
N ASP A 126 36.04 7.58 -6.80
CA ASP A 126 37.40 7.50 -6.31
C ASP A 126 37.82 6.02 -6.18
N PRO A 127 38.82 5.55 -6.97
CA PRO A 127 39.25 4.14 -6.91
C PRO A 127 39.84 3.72 -5.55
N GLU A 128 40.34 4.66 -4.76
CA GLU A 128 40.94 4.36 -3.45
C GLU A 128 39.89 4.38 -2.34
N ARG A 129 38.99 5.36 -2.35
CA ARG A 129 37.97 5.55 -1.31
C ARG A 129 36.63 4.84 -1.63
N GLY A 130 36.38 4.56 -2.91
CA GLY A 130 35.10 4.01 -3.37
C GLY A 130 34.04 5.08 -3.59
N TYR A 131 32.77 4.68 -3.56
CA TYR A 131 31.62 5.58 -3.76
C TYR A 131 31.45 6.56 -2.61
N ALA A 132 31.24 7.84 -2.95
CA ALA A 132 30.88 8.85 -1.96
C ALA A 132 29.45 8.63 -1.46
N THR A 133 29.21 8.96 -0.20
CA THR A 133 27.92 8.80 0.46
C THR A 133 27.24 10.14 0.71
N THR A 134 25.97 10.12 1.06
CA THR A 134 25.21 11.34 1.40
C THR A 134 25.73 12.01 2.69
N ASP A 135 26.30 11.23 3.61
CA ASP A 135 26.89 11.76 4.85
C ASP A 135 28.28 12.33 4.62
N ASP A 136 29.02 11.82 3.63
CA ASP A 136 30.31 12.36 3.20
C ASP A 136 30.35 12.50 1.66
N PRO A 137 29.79 13.57 1.11
CA PRO A 137 29.75 13.83 -0.33
C PRO A 137 31.10 14.42 -0.79
N PHE A 138 32.17 13.62 -0.78
CA PHE A 138 33.52 14.08 -1.10
C PHE A 138 33.79 14.18 -2.61
N MET A 139 33.09 13.40 -3.45
CA MET A 139 33.26 13.41 -4.88
C MET A 139 32.38 14.48 -5.56
N PRO A 140 32.87 15.13 -6.64
CA PRO A 140 32.11 16.13 -7.35
C PRO A 140 30.93 15.52 -8.13
N ILE A 141 29.86 16.28 -8.27
CA ILE A 141 28.80 15.99 -9.24
C ILE A 141 29.35 16.32 -10.63
N THR A 142 29.22 15.40 -11.56
CA THR A 142 29.78 15.52 -12.94
C THR A 142 28.72 15.86 -13.97
N ALA A 143 27.47 15.47 -13.74
CA ALA A 143 26.32 15.83 -14.57
C ALA A 143 25.05 15.96 -13.74
N ILE A 144 24.17 16.85 -14.18
CA ILE A 144 22.81 17.01 -13.67
C ILE A 144 21.90 17.17 -14.89
N SER A 145 21.00 16.22 -15.13
CA SER A 145 19.94 16.38 -16.11
C SER A 145 18.65 16.79 -15.43
N CYS A 146 17.95 17.77 -16.00
CA CYS A 146 16.71 18.33 -15.49
C CYS A 146 15.65 18.33 -16.59
N TYR A 147 14.52 17.68 -16.36
CA TYR A 147 13.35 17.79 -17.23
C TYR A 147 12.32 18.72 -16.59
N MET A 148 12.03 19.83 -17.24
CA MET A 148 11.08 20.85 -16.81
C MET A 148 9.70 20.57 -17.43
N GLY A 149 8.76 20.00 -16.66
CA GLY A 149 7.45 19.60 -17.16
C GLY A 149 6.56 20.73 -17.67
N TRP A 150 6.82 21.99 -17.27
CA TRP A 150 6.04 23.15 -17.69
C TRP A 150 6.49 23.76 -19.04
N THR A 151 7.71 23.45 -19.48
CA THR A 151 8.27 23.88 -20.78
C THR A 151 8.50 22.72 -21.73
N ASP A 152 8.33 21.48 -21.25
CA ASP A 152 8.62 20.23 -21.99
C ASP A 152 10.09 20.19 -22.50
N GLN A 153 11.04 20.64 -21.66
CA GLN A 153 12.44 20.71 -22.00
C GLN A 153 13.32 19.88 -21.08
N LEU A 154 14.24 19.14 -21.68
CA LEU A 154 15.32 18.43 -21.00
C LEU A 154 16.61 19.23 -21.12
N VAL A 155 17.13 19.71 -20.01
CA VAL A 155 18.38 20.46 -19.91
C VAL A 155 19.41 19.61 -19.18
N THR A 156 20.65 19.58 -19.69
CA THR A 156 21.74 18.87 -19.01
C THR A 156 22.89 19.85 -18.71
N LEU A 157 23.32 19.83 -17.49
CA LEU A 157 24.47 20.58 -16.97
C LEU A 157 25.57 19.57 -16.67
N ALA A 158 26.77 19.78 -17.20
CA ALA A 158 27.87 18.85 -17.01
C ALA A 158 29.25 19.52 -16.91
N VAL A 159 30.13 18.84 -16.16
CA VAL A 159 31.56 19.16 -16.10
C VAL A 159 32.30 18.04 -16.82
N PRO A 160 32.97 18.32 -17.96
CA PRO A 160 33.74 17.31 -18.70
C PRO A 160 34.91 16.75 -17.85
N PRO A 161 35.31 15.50 -18.07
CA PRO A 161 36.50 14.95 -17.43
C PRO A 161 37.77 15.69 -17.87
N LYS A 162 38.75 15.75 -16.99
CA LYS A 162 40.02 16.46 -17.28
C LYS A 162 40.83 15.84 -18.42
N THR A 163 40.46 14.67 -18.89
CA THR A 163 41.11 13.93 -19.98
C THR A 163 40.77 14.47 -21.38
N ILE A 164 39.70 15.26 -21.52
CA ILE A 164 39.27 15.82 -22.80
C ILE A 164 39.24 17.35 -22.74
N SER A 165 39.42 17.97 -23.89
CA SER A 165 39.30 19.43 -23.99
C SER A 165 37.85 19.89 -23.98
N MET A 166 37.59 21.13 -23.57
CA MET A 166 36.24 21.72 -23.64
C MET A 166 35.66 21.73 -25.06
N GLN A 167 36.53 21.83 -26.07
CA GLN A 167 36.13 21.82 -27.49
C GLN A 167 35.65 20.42 -27.88
N ASP A 168 36.41 19.39 -27.53
CA ASP A 168 36.02 17.98 -27.78
C ASP A 168 34.75 17.62 -27.05
N ALA A 169 34.60 18.03 -25.78
CA ALA A 169 33.40 17.84 -25.02
C ALA A 169 32.16 18.47 -25.69
N LYS A 170 32.30 19.69 -26.25
CA LYS A 170 31.23 20.34 -27.01
C LYS A 170 30.86 19.57 -28.27
N GLU A 171 31.83 19.05 -28.99
CA GLU A 171 31.56 18.28 -30.20
C GLU A 171 30.88 16.94 -29.88
N LEU A 172 31.33 16.24 -28.83
CA LEU A 172 30.71 14.98 -28.35
C LEU A 172 29.25 15.14 -27.89
N THR A 173 28.92 16.31 -27.37
CA THR A 173 27.58 16.59 -26.82
C THR A 173 26.67 17.38 -27.76
N LYS A 174 27.15 17.78 -28.94
CA LYS A 174 26.44 18.61 -29.89
C LYS A 174 25.11 18.06 -30.37
N ARG A 175 24.97 16.74 -30.38
CA ARG A 175 23.71 16.04 -30.71
C ARG A 175 22.62 16.20 -29.66
N PHE A 176 22.92 16.68 -28.47
CA PHE A 176 21.98 16.85 -27.38
C PHE A 176 21.64 18.32 -27.16
N ASP A 177 20.44 18.69 -27.56
CA ASP A 177 19.94 20.05 -27.34
C ASP A 177 19.93 20.40 -25.84
N ASN A 178 20.10 21.69 -25.54
CA ASN A 178 20.09 22.23 -24.18
C ASN A 178 21.14 21.58 -23.24
N THR A 179 22.32 21.24 -23.77
CA THR A 179 23.45 20.76 -22.96
C THR A 179 24.42 21.92 -22.69
N MET A 180 24.64 22.20 -21.41
CA MET A 180 25.54 23.27 -20.94
C MET A 180 26.75 22.66 -20.26
N LEU A 181 27.95 23.02 -20.75
CA LEU A 181 29.22 22.51 -20.21
C LEU A 181 29.93 23.57 -19.38
N PHE A 182 30.41 23.16 -18.23
CA PHE A 182 31.10 24.02 -17.26
C PHE A 182 32.52 23.55 -16.99
N LYS A 183 33.41 24.48 -16.67
CA LYS A 183 34.80 24.14 -16.30
C LYS A 183 34.89 23.68 -14.84
N LYS A 184 33.96 24.08 -14.00
CA LYS A 184 33.97 23.79 -12.56
C LYS A 184 32.58 23.39 -12.07
N GLU A 185 32.53 22.46 -11.15
CA GLU A 185 31.31 22.06 -10.47
C GLU A 185 30.56 23.26 -9.83
N LYS A 186 31.31 24.22 -9.29
CA LYS A 186 30.75 25.46 -8.71
C LYS A 186 29.81 26.18 -9.65
N ASP A 187 30.22 26.38 -10.90
CA ASP A 187 29.44 27.10 -11.88
C ASP A 187 28.24 26.29 -12.38
N MET A 188 28.40 24.98 -12.45
CA MET A 188 27.31 24.03 -12.74
C MET A 188 26.24 24.03 -11.66
N LEU A 189 26.62 23.94 -10.38
CA LEU A 189 25.69 24.00 -9.26
C LEU A 189 24.94 25.32 -9.17
N ASP A 190 25.61 26.45 -9.49
CA ASP A 190 24.96 27.76 -9.58
C ASP A 190 23.91 27.80 -10.69
N ALA A 191 24.21 27.25 -11.86
CA ALA A 191 23.26 27.13 -12.97
C ALA A 191 22.11 26.20 -12.63
N PHE A 192 22.35 25.07 -11.92
CA PHE A 192 21.29 24.19 -11.44
C PHE A 192 20.33 24.93 -10.51
N LEU A 193 20.84 25.68 -9.55
CA LEU A 193 20.03 26.47 -8.63
C LEU A 193 19.19 27.55 -9.34
N GLN A 194 19.65 28.06 -10.49
CA GLN A 194 18.84 28.95 -11.34
C GLN A 194 17.72 28.21 -12.05
N LEU A 195 17.93 26.98 -12.55
CA LEU A 195 16.87 26.16 -13.16
C LEU A 195 15.81 25.76 -12.14
N VAL A 196 16.23 25.45 -10.90
CA VAL A 196 15.32 25.09 -9.81
C VAL A 196 14.37 26.22 -9.43
N ASP A 197 14.72 27.48 -9.68
CA ASP A 197 13.96 28.62 -9.15
C ASP A 197 12.47 28.58 -9.52
N ASP A 198 12.13 28.17 -10.73
CA ASP A 198 10.74 28.15 -11.22
C ASP A 198 9.96 26.84 -10.90
N ALA A 199 10.65 25.83 -10.31
CA ALA A 199 10.04 24.58 -9.91
C ALA A 199 9.25 24.70 -8.61
N ASP A 200 8.05 24.14 -8.57
CA ASP A 200 7.24 23.96 -7.36
C ASP A 200 7.57 22.62 -6.70
N ILE A 201 7.78 21.61 -7.52
CA ILE A 201 8.12 20.25 -7.10
C ILE A 201 9.45 19.83 -7.73
N LEU A 202 10.34 19.30 -6.91
CA LEU A 202 11.50 18.54 -7.35
C LEU A 202 11.20 17.05 -7.18
N SER A 203 11.52 16.24 -8.18
CA SER A 203 11.31 14.81 -8.16
C SER A 203 12.46 14.08 -8.84
N GLY A 204 12.73 12.87 -8.41
CA GLY A 204 13.73 11.97 -8.95
C GLY A 204 13.44 10.53 -8.54
N TRP A 205 14.31 9.60 -8.87
CA TRP A 205 14.19 8.20 -8.51
C TRP A 205 15.10 7.85 -7.34
N ASN A 206 14.56 7.53 -6.18
CA ASN A 206 15.29 7.39 -4.91
C ASN A 206 15.98 8.70 -4.48
N SER A 207 15.47 9.81 -4.95
CA SER A 207 16.05 11.14 -4.74
C SER A 207 15.97 11.61 -3.28
N GLU A 208 15.04 11.06 -2.47
CA GLU A 208 15.01 11.26 -1.02
C GLU A 208 16.23 10.65 -0.33
N GLY A 209 16.66 9.50 -0.81
CA GLY A 209 17.78 8.75 -0.24
C GLY A 209 19.15 9.13 -0.78
N TYR A 210 19.22 9.79 -1.95
CA TYR A 210 20.51 10.08 -2.58
C TYR A 210 20.61 11.49 -3.18
N ASP A 211 19.86 11.81 -4.25
CA ASP A 211 20.09 13.02 -5.04
C ASP A 211 19.92 14.30 -4.22
N ILE A 212 18.86 14.43 -3.44
CA ILE A 212 18.63 15.62 -2.61
C ILE A 212 19.70 15.77 -1.54
N PRO A 213 19.96 14.78 -0.65
CA PRO A 213 20.97 14.96 0.39
C PRO A 213 22.39 15.12 -0.17
N TYR A 214 22.72 14.43 -1.27
CA TYR A 214 24.02 14.58 -1.92
C TYR A 214 24.19 15.99 -2.49
N THR A 215 23.20 16.49 -3.23
CA THR A 215 23.22 17.85 -3.83
C THR A 215 23.29 18.92 -2.74
N VAL A 216 22.51 18.81 -1.67
CA VAL A 216 22.61 19.73 -0.52
C VAL A 216 24.01 19.74 0.08
N GLY A 217 24.60 18.57 0.31
CA GLY A 217 25.96 18.43 0.82
C GLY A 217 27.03 19.02 -0.12
N ARG A 218 26.88 18.83 -1.44
CA ARG A 218 27.79 19.44 -2.43
C ARG A 218 27.67 20.95 -2.51
N ILE A 219 26.47 21.49 -2.49
CA ILE A 219 26.24 22.95 -2.43
C ILE A 219 26.92 23.55 -1.19
N GLN A 220 26.77 22.91 -0.03
CA GLN A 220 27.44 23.36 1.20
C GLN A 220 28.96 23.36 1.11
N LYS A 221 29.55 22.35 0.46
CA LYS A 221 31.02 22.21 0.29
C LYS A 221 31.60 23.13 -0.78
N VAL A 222 30.91 23.32 -1.90
CA VAL A 222 31.46 23.93 -3.13
C VAL A 222 31.04 25.37 -3.29
N LEU A 223 29.84 25.73 -2.91
CA LEU A 223 29.30 27.10 -2.88
C LEU A 223 29.38 27.63 -1.44
N SER A 224 28.28 27.57 -0.74
CA SER A 224 28.21 27.87 0.70
C SER A 224 26.99 27.23 1.36
N GLY A 225 26.97 27.18 2.70
CA GLY A 225 25.78 26.75 3.44
C GLY A 225 24.58 27.69 3.28
N ASP A 226 24.79 28.94 2.85
CA ASP A 226 23.70 29.89 2.60
C ASP A 226 23.10 29.69 1.18
N ASP A 227 23.86 29.23 0.21
CA ASP A 227 23.36 28.94 -1.13
C ASP A 227 22.30 27.81 -1.13
N THR A 228 22.29 26.94 -0.09
CA THR A 228 21.23 25.94 0.07
C THR A 228 19.83 26.54 0.23
N ARG A 229 19.73 27.80 0.66
CA ARG A 229 18.46 28.54 0.77
C ARG A 229 17.72 28.65 -0.57
N ARG A 230 18.46 28.65 -1.67
CA ARG A 230 17.90 28.72 -3.05
C ARG A 230 17.08 27.47 -3.41
N LEU A 231 17.26 26.37 -2.69
CA LEU A 231 16.40 25.18 -2.79
C LEU A 231 15.05 25.35 -2.10
N CYS A 232 14.90 26.36 -1.25
CA CYS A 232 13.72 26.63 -0.44
C CYS A 232 13.12 28.00 -0.76
N PHE A 233 11.94 28.28 -0.18
CA PHE A 233 11.35 29.63 -0.20
C PHE A 233 11.52 30.34 1.14
N TRP A 234 11.11 31.58 1.20
CA TRP A 234 11.15 32.47 2.39
C TRP A 234 12.54 32.60 3.04
N GLY A 235 13.62 32.35 2.28
CA GLY A 235 14.97 32.36 2.78
C GLY A 235 15.30 31.27 3.81
N GLU A 236 14.46 30.23 3.88
CA GLU A 236 14.70 29.09 4.74
C GLU A 236 15.79 28.17 4.19
N LYS A 237 16.43 27.38 5.05
CA LYS A 237 17.36 26.29 4.68
C LYS A 237 16.64 24.96 4.62
N PRO A 238 17.10 24.01 3.79
CA PRO A 238 16.61 22.64 3.85
C PRO A 238 16.74 22.09 5.28
N LYS A 239 15.67 21.50 5.82
CA LYS A 239 15.66 20.95 7.17
C LYS A 239 16.22 19.54 7.16
N ARG A 240 17.34 19.34 7.85
CA ARG A 240 17.95 18.03 8.00
C ARG A 240 17.01 17.09 8.75
N ARG A 241 16.75 15.92 8.16
CA ARG A 241 15.93 14.85 8.73
C ARG A 241 16.70 13.53 8.71
N VAL A 242 16.75 12.87 9.86
CA VAL A 242 17.26 11.51 9.96
C VAL A 242 16.09 10.61 10.33
N PHE A 243 15.92 9.52 9.59
CA PHE A 243 14.85 8.57 9.82
C PHE A 243 15.37 7.14 9.65
N GLU A 244 14.76 6.22 10.38
CA GLU A 244 15.10 4.82 10.26
C GLU A 244 14.30 4.17 9.12
N LYS A 245 15.00 3.52 8.19
CA LYS A 245 14.41 2.74 7.12
C LYS A 245 15.14 1.41 7.00
N TYR A 246 14.41 0.31 7.12
CA TYR A 246 14.91 -1.06 7.10
C TYR A 246 15.97 -1.39 8.17
N GLY A 247 16.01 -0.64 9.27
CA GLY A 247 16.98 -0.83 10.36
C GLY A 247 18.26 -0.01 10.23
N ARG A 248 18.32 0.94 9.29
CA ARG A 248 19.42 1.89 9.11
C ARG A 248 18.91 3.31 9.17
N GLU A 249 19.68 4.18 9.82
CA GLU A 249 19.46 5.62 9.74
C GLU A 249 19.78 6.12 8.32
N GLN A 250 18.89 6.91 7.76
CA GLN A 250 19.07 7.59 6.47
C GLN A 250 18.98 9.10 6.67
N LEU A 251 19.90 9.80 6.03
CA LEU A 251 19.88 11.25 5.94
C LEU A 251 18.99 11.68 4.78
N SER A 252 18.12 12.64 5.03
CA SER A 252 17.36 13.36 4.02
C SER A 252 17.22 14.84 4.38
N PHE A 253 16.67 15.63 3.48
CA PHE A 253 16.36 17.03 3.70
C PHE A 253 14.94 17.36 3.23
N ASP A 254 14.17 17.96 4.13
CA ASP A 254 12.87 18.52 3.78
C ASP A 254 13.09 19.94 3.24
N LEU A 255 12.71 20.15 1.98
CA LEU A 255 12.72 21.48 1.37
C LEU A 255 11.53 22.27 1.91
N VAL A 256 11.72 23.57 2.16
CA VAL A 256 10.70 24.42 2.77
C VAL A 256 10.07 25.28 1.68
N GLY A 257 8.77 25.14 1.51
CA GLY A 257 7.98 25.87 0.51
C GLY A 257 8.05 25.27 -0.91
N ARG A 258 9.18 24.74 -1.32
CA ARG A 258 9.31 23.90 -2.51
C ARG A 258 9.17 22.45 -2.08
N VAL A 259 8.34 21.70 -2.77
CA VAL A 259 8.03 20.33 -2.38
C VAL A 259 9.01 19.35 -3.03
N HIS A 260 9.53 18.41 -2.28
CA HIS A 260 10.21 17.24 -2.81
C HIS A 260 9.30 16.03 -2.72
N LEU A 261 9.08 15.33 -3.85
CA LEU A 261 8.36 14.07 -3.93
C LEU A 261 9.20 13.05 -4.69
N ASP A 262 9.62 12.00 -4.01
CA ASP A 262 10.37 10.91 -4.62
C ASP A 262 9.45 10.00 -5.43
N LEU A 263 9.69 9.89 -6.75
CA LEU A 263 8.84 9.11 -7.65
C LEU A 263 8.91 7.60 -7.34
N LEU A 264 10.01 7.09 -6.82
CA LEU A 264 10.11 5.70 -6.35
C LEU A 264 9.19 5.45 -5.16
N GLU A 265 9.14 6.37 -4.19
CA GLU A 265 8.27 6.21 -3.02
C GLU A 265 6.79 6.36 -3.40
N LEU A 266 6.46 7.24 -4.34
CA LEU A 266 5.12 7.33 -4.93
C LEU A 266 4.75 6.04 -5.67
N TYR A 267 5.67 5.48 -6.45
CA TYR A 267 5.48 4.21 -7.15
C TYR A 267 5.19 3.06 -6.16
N ARG A 268 5.99 2.94 -5.10
CA ARG A 268 5.77 1.94 -4.03
C ARG A 268 4.43 2.10 -3.33
N LYS A 269 4.00 3.34 -3.13
CA LYS A 269 2.76 3.64 -2.43
C LYS A 269 1.51 3.32 -3.25
N TYR A 270 1.51 3.67 -4.53
CA TYR A 270 0.33 3.57 -5.39
C TYR A 270 0.30 2.34 -6.28
N THR A 271 1.39 1.53 -6.27
CA THR A 271 1.44 0.24 -6.96
C THR A 271 1.32 -0.88 -5.95
N TYR A 272 0.26 -1.68 -6.06
CA TYR A 272 -0.03 -2.76 -5.11
C TYR A 272 0.69 -4.08 -5.43
N GLU A 273 1.36 -4.16 -6.58
CA GLU A 273 2.10 -5.34 -7.00
C GLU A 273 3.57 -5.25 -6.59
N GLU A 274 4.11 -6.32 -5.99
CA GLU A 274 5.53 -6.39 -5.73
C GLU A 274 6.32 -6.58 -7.03
N ARG A 275 7.40 -5.81 -7.19
CA ARG A 275 8.35 -5.94 -8.30
C ARG A 275 9.59 -6.68 -7.81
N HIS A 276 10.21 -7.46 -8.70
CA HIS A 276 11.49 -8.13 -8.40
C HIS A 276 12.61 -7.09 -8.17
N SER A 277 12.61 -5.99 -8.92
CA SER A 277 13.50 -4.86 -8.72
C SER A 277 12.71 -3.54 -8.78
N PHE A 278 13.17 -2.55 -8.02
CA PHE A 278 12.68 -1.17 -8.05
C PHE A 278 13.69 -0.22 -8.67
N ARG A 279 14.68 -0.74 -9.42
CA ARG A 279 15.56 0.10 -10.22
C ARG A 279 14.78 0.79 -11.32
N LEU A 280 15.24 1.97 -11.72
CA LEU A 280 14.58 2.76 -12.75
C LEU A 280 14.51 2.02 -14.09
N ASP A 281 15.56 1.27 -14.47
CA ASP A 281 15.59 0.43 -15.68
C ASP A 281 14.51 -0.67 -15.64
N ALA A 282 14.41 -1.41 -14.54
CA ALA A 282 13.44 -2.48 -14.38
C ALA A 282 12.00 -1.96 -14.40
N ILE A 283 11.75 -0.82 -13.79
CA ILE A 283 10.43 -0.18 -13.80
C ILE A 283 10.14 0.46 -15.15
N GLY A 284 11.14 1.10 -15.79
CA GLY A 284 11.02 1.64 -17.15
C GLY A 284 10.66 0.57 -18.16
N GLU A 285 11.33 -0.58 -18.13
CA GLU A 285 11.00 -1.73 -18.96
C GLU A 285 9.58 -2.25 -18.71
N HIS A 286 9.23 -2.44 -17.43
CA HIS A 286 7.90 -2.96 -17.06
C HIS A 286 6.78 -2.02 -17.46
N GLU A 287 6.92 -0.73 -17.18
CA GLU A 287 5.86 0.26 -17.39
C GLU A 287 5.84 0.82 -18.81
N LEU A 288 6.99 1.04 -19.44
CA LEU A 288 7.11 1.74 -20.71
C LEU A 288 7.59 0.84 -21.85
N GLY A 289 8.17 -0.33 -21.55
CA GLY A 289 8.91 -1.13 -22.53
C GLY A 289 10.25 -0.51 -22.92
N GLU A 290 10.76 0.45 -22.15
CA GLU A 290 12.01 1.16 -22.41
C GLU A 290 13.04 0.84 -21.32
N GLN A 291 14.29 0.67 -21.73
CA GLN A 291 15.43 0.42 -20.83
C GLN A 291 16.36 1.62 -20.78
N LYS A 292 17.24 1.62 -19.78
CA LYS A 292 18.37 2.54 -19.71
C LYS A 292 19.34 2.35 -20.87
N THR A 293 20.13 3.37 -21.16
CA THR A 293 21.25 3.27 -22.09
C THR A 293 22.25 2.22 -21.62
N VAL A 294 22.54 1.24 -22.46
CA VAL A 294 23.49 0.15 -22.15
C VAL A 294 24.90 0.64 -22.42
N TYR A 295 25.81 0.37 -21.50
CA TYR A 295 27.23 0.67 -21.64
C TYR A 295 28.11 -0.46 -21.06
N GLU A 296 29.36 -0.52 -21.51
CA GLU A 296 30.34 -1.49 -21.00
C GLU A 296 31.23 -0.88 -19.92
N GLY A 297 31.57 -1.66 -18.90
CA GLY A 297 32.46 -1.24 -17.82
C GLY A 297 31.74 -0.53 -16.68
N SER A 298 32.46 0.32 -15.97
CA SER A 298 31.94 1.13 -14.86
C SER A 298 31.56 2.54 -15.31
N LEU A 299 30.72 3.22 -14.56
CA LEU A 299 30.25 4.57 -14.89
C LEU A 299 31.39 5.60 -14.92
N ASP A 300 32.40 5.47 -14.08
CA ASP A 300 33.59 6.32 -14.10
C ASP A 300 34.44 6.08 -15.35
N ASN A 301 34.52 4.85 -15.84
CA ASN A 301 35.12 4.56 -17.14
C ASN A 301 34.35 5.20 -18.28
N LEU A 302 33.02 5.10 -18.26
CA LEU A 302 32.15 5.75 -19.23
C LEU A 302 32.39 7.26 -19.24
N TYR A 303 32.39 7.89 -18.06
CA TYR A 303 32.62 9.31 -17.90
C TYR A 303 33.97 9.75 -18.50
N LYS A 304 35.05 8.99 -18.26
CA LYS A 304 36.42 9.32 -18.71
C LYS A 304 36.69 9.02 -20.18
N ASN A 305 36.06 7.98 -20.73
CA ASN A 305 36.41 7.43 -22.04
C ASN A 305 35.35 7.67 -23.11
N ASP A 306 34.09 7.79 -22.77
CA ASP A 306 32.96 8.12 -23.67
C ASP A 306 32.01 9.11 -23.03
N PHE A 307 32.45 10.36 -22.98
CA PHE A 307 31.67 11.45 -22.39
C PHE A 307 30.34 11.68 -23.11
N GLY A 308 30.27 11.42 -24.44
CA GLY A 308 29.01 11.55 -25.18
C GLY A 308 27.95 10.56 -24.73
N LEU A 309 28.32 9.29 -24.58
CA LEU A 309 27.42 8.23 -24.08
C LEU A 309 27.07 8.43 -22.61
N PHE A 310 28.01 8.96 -21.80
CA PHE A 310 27.75 9.33 -20.42
C PHE A 310 26.65 10.39 -20.29
N ILE A 311 26.66 11.41 -21.11
CA ILE A 311 25.61 12.44 -21.15
C ILE A 311 24.30 11.85 -21.65
N GLU A 312 24.32 10.99 -22.65
CA GLU A 312 23.13 10.26 -23.12
C GLU A 312 22.49 9.42 -22.00
N TYR A 313 23.32 8.72 -21.22
CA TYR A 313 22.88 7.92 -20.08
C TYR A 313 22.12 8.76 -19.05
N ASN A 314 22.72 9.83 -18.53
CA ASN A 314 22.07 10.70 -17.53
C ASN A 314 20.79 11.38 -18.08
N ARG A 315 20.77 11.75 -19.37
CA ARG A 315 19.57 12.30 -20.03
C ARG A 315 18.44 11.28 -20.13
N GLN A 316 18.77 10.04 -20.48
CA GLN A 316 17.80 8.97 -20.62
C GLN A 316 17.14 8.64 -19.27
N ASP A 317 17.92 8.61 -18.17
CA ASP A 317 17.38 8.39 -16.84
C ASP A 317 16.36 9.46 -16.46
N THR A 318 16.68 10.72 -16.66
CA THR A 318 15.74 11.83 -16.42
C THR A 318 14.52 11.79 -17.35
N ALA A 319 14.71 11.44 -18.63
CA ALA A 319 13.61 11.31 -19.59
C ALA A 319 12.64 10.17 -19.20
N LEU A 320 13.16 9.06 -18.67
CA LEU A 320 12.34 7.95 -18.16
C LEU A 320 11.44 8.40 -17.01
N LEU A 321 11.93 9.25 -16.10
CA LEU A 321 11.11 9.80 -14.99
C LEU A 321 9.92 10.58 -15.52
N ALA A 322 10.15 11.47 -16.49
CA ALA A 322 9.10 12.26 -17.12
C ALA A 322 8.06 11.38 -17.83
N LYS A 323 8.50 10.34 -18.55
CA LYS A 323 7.62 9.39 -19.23
C LYS A 323 6.82 8.54 -18.24
N LEU A 324 7.45 8.11 -17.13
CA LEU A 324 6.76 7.38 -16.06
C LEU A 324 5.66 8.23 -15.44
N GLU A 325 5.95 9.49 -15.07
CA GLU A 325 4.92 10.38 -14.52
C GLU A 325 3.82 10.67 -15.55
N LYS A 326 4.16 10.87 -16.82
CA LYS A 326 3.17 11.09 -17.89
C LYS A 326 2.19 9.91 -18.00
N LYS A 327 2.68 8.68 -17.80
CA LYS A 327 1.83 7.47 -17.82
C LYS A 327 1.09 7.24 -16.49
N LEU A 328 1.81 7.27 -15.37
CA LEU A 328 1.31 6.86 -14.05
C LEU A 328 0.58 7.98 -13.30
N LYS A 329 1.02 9.24 -13.51
CA LYS A 329 0.41 10.45 -12.95
C LYS A 329 0.32 10.45 -11.42
N PHE A 330 1.32 9.91 -10.75
CA PHE A 330 1.33 9.77 -9.30
C PHE A 330 1.53 11.09 -8.55
N ILE A 331 2.30 12.03 -9.12
CA ILE A 331 2.44 13.38 -8.58
C ILE A 331 1.12 14.14 -8.72
N GLU A 332 0.45 14.04 -9.88
CA GLU A 332 -0.87 14.63 -10.06
C GLU A 332 -1.89 14.02 -9.09
N LEU A 333 -1.85 12.70 -8.87
CA LEU A 333 -2.72 12.02 -7.91
C LEU A 333 -2.49 12.51 -6.47
N ALA A 334 -1.22 12.63 -6.06
CA ALA A 334 -0.87 13.18 -4.74
C ALA A 334 -1.36 14.62 -4.58
N ASN A 335 -1.24 15.43 -5.63
CA ASN A 335 -1.73 16.81 -5.65
C ASN A 335 -3.27 16.87 -5.48
N GLU A 336 -4.01 16.04 -6.19
CA GLU A 336 -5.47 15.94 -6.04
C GLU A 336 -5.86 15.48 -4.62
N ILE A 337 -5.18 14.47 -4.06
CA ILE A 337 -5.43 14.00 -2.69
C ILE A 337 -5.19 15.13 -1.68
N ALA A 338 -4.10 15.87 -1.82
CA ALA A 338 -3.75 16.97 -0.92
C ALA A 338 -4.84 18.03 -0.89
N HIS A 339 -5.26 18.52 -2.05
CA HIS A 339 -6.23 19.61 -2.17
C HIS A 339 -7.65 19.21 -1.78
N GLN A 340 -8.10 17.99 -2.11
CA GLN A 340 -9.40 17.50 -1.69
C GLN A 340 -9.54 17.32 -0.18
N ASN A 341 -8.44 17.09 0.53
CA ASN A 341 -8.41 16.87 1.97
C ASN A 341 -7.76 18.00 2.75
N THR A 342 -7.35 19.10 2.10
CA THR A 342 -6.66 20.27 2.69
C THR A 342 -5.44 19.88 3.55
N VAL A 343 -4.58 19.05 2.97
CA VAL A 343 -3.29 18.67 3.57
C VAL A 343 -2.12 19.08 2.65
N LEU A 344 -0.91 19.14 3.18
CA LEU A 344 0.28 19.37 2.37
C LEU A 344 0.59 18.15 1.47
N LEU A 345 1.28 18.38 0.35
CA LEU A 345 1.62 17.30 -0.60
C LEU A 345 2.43 16.19 0.07
N GLN A 346 3.41 16.50 0.92
CA GLN A 346 4.18 15.50 1.65
C GLN A 346 3.31 14.69 2.61
N THR A 347 2.25 15.28 3.16
CA THR A 347 1.31 14.59 4.06
C THR A 347 0.58 13.47 3.35
N THR A 348 0.42 13.55 2.02
CA THR A 348 -0.24 12.50 1.24
C THR A 348 0.47 11.16 1.31
N MET A 349 1.75 11.13 1.70
CA MET A 349 2.49 9.90 1.94
C MET A 349 1.99 9.14 3.19
N GLY A 350 1.23 9.77 4.08
CA GLY A 350 0.64 9.18 5.28
C GLY A 350 -0.88 9.04 5.21
N ALA A 351 -1.42 7.83 4.99
CA ALA A 351 -2.87 7.61 4.89
C ALA A 351 -3.66 8.03 6.13
N VAL A 352 -3.09 7.87 7.33
CA VAL A 352 -3.72 8.25 8.60
C VAL A 352 -3.96 9.75 8.67
N ALA A 353 -2.95 10.56 8.35
CA ALA A 353 -3.05 12.02 8.42
C ALA A 353 -4.05 12.59 7.41
N VAL A 354 -4.07 12.04 6.18
CA VAL A 354 -5.04 12.42 5.15
C VAL A 354 -6.47 12.09 5.57
N THR A 355 -6.69 10.88 6.07
CA THR A 355 -8.02 10.43 6.51
C THR A 355 -8.49 11.22 7.72
N GLU A 356 -7.62 11.46 8.70
CA GLU A 356 -7.94 12.25 9.89
C GLU A 356 -8.39 13.65 9.49
N GLN A 357 -7.65 14.33 8.60
CA GLN A 357 -8.02 15.67 8.15
C GLN A 357 -9.34 15.68 7.36
N ALA A 358 -9.59 14.65 6.54
CA ALA A 358 -10.87 14.53 5.84
C ALA A 358 -12.07 14.42 6.81
N ILE A 359 -11.91 13.67 7.91
CA ILE A 359 -12.96 13.55 8.94
C ILE A 359 -13.10 14.87 9.71
N VAL A 360 -11.99 15.56 10.02
CA VAL A 360 -12.01 16.90 10.65
C VAL A 360 -12.79 17.88 9.78
N ASN A 361 -12.46 17.99 8.48
CA ASN A 361 -13.17 18.87 7.54
C ASN A 361 -14.66 18.57 7.49
N GLU A 362 -15.08 17.31 7.45
CA GLU A 362 -16.50 16.94 7.43
C GLU A 362 -17.19 17.26 8.77
N THR A 363 -16.51 17.07 9.90
CA THR A 363 -17.03 17.42 11.23
C THR A 363 -17.25 18.90 11.36
N HIS A 364 -16.30 19.73 10.94
CA HIS A 364 -16.43 21.20 10.93
C HIS A 364 -17.52 21.68 9.98
N ARG A 365 -17.64 21.05 8.80
CA ARG A 365 -18.75 21.35 7.86
C ARG A 365 -20.12 21.11 8.46
N ARG A 366 -20.24 20.17 9.40
CA ARG A 366 -21.48 19.92 10.16
C ARG A 366 -21.62 20.82 11.39
N GLY A 367 -20.70 21.73 11.62
CA GLY A 367 -20.71 22.67 12.77
C GLY A 367 -20.37 22.03 14.11
N MET A 368 -19.72 20.87 14.09
CA MET A 368 -19.28 20.13 15.28
C MET A 368 -17.78 20.25 15.48
N ILE A 369 -17.33 19.99 16.71
CA ILE A 369 -15.95 20.09 17.15
C ILE A 369 -15.39 18.69 17.39
N VAL A 370 -14.15 18.43 16.91
CA VAL A 370 -13.50 17.14 17.05
C VAL A 370 -12.83 16.97 18.42
N PRO A 371 -12.76 15.74 18.98
CA PRO A 371 -12.05 15.49 20.23
C PRO A 371 -10.55 15.73 20.07
N GLY A 372 -9.84 16.01 21.16
CA GLY A 372 -8.38 15.98 21.20
C GLY A 372 -7.85 14.55 20.98
N ARG A 373 -6.60 14.44 20.52
CA ARG A 373 -5.94 13.12 20.39
C ARG A 373 -5.79 12.46 21.74
N LYS A 374 -6.08 11.16 21.80
CA LYS A 374 -5.81 10.34 22.97
C LYS A 374 -4.36 9.86 22.89
N TYR A 375 -3.55 10.22 23.87
CA TYR A 375 -2.20 9.67 24.01
C TYR A 375 -2.27 8.42 24.89
N LYS A 376 -1.56 7.38 24.47
CA LYS A 376 -1.42 6.16 25.27
C LYS A 376 -0.81 6.50 26.62
N LYS A 377 -1.34 5.90 27.67
CA LYS A 377 -0.66 5.87 28.96
C LYS A 377 0.45 4.79 28.90
N ASP A 378 1.57 5.09 29.55
CA ASP A 378 2.66 4.10 29.67
C ASP A 378 2.13 2.83 30.35
N GLY A 379 2.35 1.67 29.69
CA GLY A 379 1.90 0.36 30.18
C GLY A 379 0.59 -0.17 29.57
N GLU A 380 -0.14 0.60 28.76
CA GLU A 380 -1.28 0.08 28.03
C GLU A 380 -0.83 -0.78 26.83
N GLU A 381 -1.12 -2.08 26.89
CA GLU A 381 -0.92 -2.99 25.74
C GLU A 381 -1.96 -2.73 24.65
N ASN A 382 -1.54 -2.78 23.38
CA ASN A 382 -2.47 -2.78 22.28
C ASN A 382 -3.22 -4.10 22.22
N GLN A 383 -4.54 -4.08 22.44
CA GLN A 383 -5.36 -5.23 22.11
C GLN A 383 -5.44 -5.35 20.58
N PRO A 384 -5.01 -6.49 19.98
CA PRO A 384 -5.14 -6.67 18.55
C PRO A 384 -6.62 -6.77 18.17
N ALA A 385 -7.03 -6.04 17.14
CA ALA A 385 -8.34 -6.23 16.55
C ALA A 385 -8.45 -7.64 15.94
N ALA A 386 -9.61 -8.27 16.04
CA ALA A 386 -9.87 -9.54 15.36
C ALA A 386 -9.74 -9.34 13.84
N GLY A 387 -9.03 -10.24 13.16
CA GLY A 387 -8.85 -10.20 11.71
C GLY A 387 -10.09 -10.63 10.93
N ALA A 388 -10.01 -10.57 9.60
CA ALA A 388 -11.04 -11.02 8.68
C ALA A 388 -11.33 -12.52 8.78
N TYR A 389 -12.48 -12.94 8.25
CA TYR A 389 -12.79 -14.36 8.08
C TYR A 389 -12.01 -14.94 6.91
N VAL A 390 -11.33 -16.06 7.14
CA VAL A 390 -10.66 -16.83 6.08
C VAL A 390 -10.95 -18.30 6.31
N ALA A 391 -11.74 -18.90 5.42
CA ALA A 391 -12.09 -20.32 5.49
C ALA A 391 -10.87 -21.20 5.19
N THR A 392 -10.89 -22.44 5.65
CA THR A 392 -9.96 -23.46 5.13
C THR A 392 -10.52 -23.95 3.79
N PRO A 393 -9.75 -23.88 2.68
CA PRO A 393 -10.29 -24.29 1.38
C PRO A 393 -10.47 -25.79 1.27
N LYS A 394 -11.37 -26.21 0.40
CA LYS A 394 -11.42 -27.59 -0.12
C LYS A 394 -10.23 -27.77 -1.04
N LYS A 395 -9.22 -28.48 -0.55
CA LYS A 395 -7.92 -28.63 -1.23
C LYS A 395 -8.02 -29.42 -2.54
N GLY A 396 -7.12 -29.13 -3.47
CA GLY A 396 -6.98 -29.82 -4.76
C GLY A 396 -7.68 -29.09 -5.90
N LEU A 397 -7.82 -29.78 -7.02
CA LEU A 397 -8.49 -29.27 -8.21
C LEU A 397 -10.01 -29.23 -8.02
N GLN A 398 -10.60 -28.13 -8.41
CA GLN A 398 -12.04 -27.90 -8.43
C GLN A 398 -12.45 -27.47 -9.84
N ASP A 399 -13.62 -27.91 -10.28
CA ASP A 399 -14.16 -27.60 -11.60
C ASP A 399 -15.31 -26.58 -11.51
N TRP A 400 -15.47 -25.78 -12.53
CA TRP A 400 -16.60 -24.88 -12.73
C TRP A 400 -16.84 -23.95 -11.54
N ILE A 401 -15.88 -23.11 -11.26
CA ILE A 401 -15.86 -22.26 -10.06
C ILE A 401 -16.50 -20.92 -10.35
N GLY A 402 -17.40 -20.48 -9.49
CA GLY A 402 -17.85 -19.10 -9.41
C GLY A 402 -17.27 -18.40 -8.20
N SER A 403 -17.08 -17.09 -8.29
CA SER A 403 -16.83 -16.26 -7.12
C SER A 403 -17.82 -15.11 -7.02
N ILE A 404 -18.28 -14.86 -5.80
CA ILE A 404 -19.10 -13.70 -5.44
C ILE A 404 -18.30 -12.87 -4.47
N ASP A 405 -18.25 -11.56 -4.72
CA ASP A 405 -17.47 -10.59 -3.94
C ASP A 405 -18.38 -9.46 -3.43
N ILE A 406 -18.18 -9.05 -2.18
CA ILE A 406 -18.93 -7.96 -1.55
C ILE A 406 -18.25 -6.64 -1.86
N ASN A 407 -18.97 -5.74 -2.48
CA ASN A 407 -18.49 -4.41 -2.84
C ASN A 407 -18.06 -3.61 -1.60
N SER A 408 -16.74 -3.38 -1.44
CA SER A 408 -16.19 -2.57 -0.35
C SER A 408 -16.76 -2.97 1.02
N LEU A 409 -16.60 -4.22 1.44
CA LEU A 409 -17.23 -4.78 2.64
C LEU A 409 -17.10 -3.87 3.86
N TYR A 410 -15.90 -3.48 4.27
CA TYR A 410 -15.71 -2.70 5.50
C TYR A 410 -16.33 -1.30 5.45
N PRO A 411 -16.15 -0.50 4.39
CA PRO A 411 -16.91 0.74 4.21
C PRO A 411 -18.43 0.55 4.25
N SER A 412 -18.92 -0.54 3.67
CA SER A 412 -20.35 -0.84 3.64
C SER A 412 -20.89 -1.24 5.03
N VAL A 413 -20.13 -2.01 5.81
CA VAL A 413 -20.47 -2.33 7.19
C VAL A 413 -20.51 -1.08 8.08
N ILE A 414 -19.52 -0.20 7.97
CA ILE A 414 -19.48 1.07 8.70
C ILE A 414 -20.73 1.91 8.37
N ARG A 415 -21.11 1.97 7.10
CA ARG A 415 -22.30 2.72 6.64
C ARG A 415 -23.60 2.08 7.12
N ALA A 416 -23.72 0.75 7.00
CA ALA A 416 -24.92 0.01 7.37
C ALA A 416 -25.23 0.14 8.87
N LEU A 417 -24.25 -0.07 9.74
CA LEU A 417 -24.41 0.00 11.18
C LEU A 417 -24.10 1.39 11.79
N ASN A 418 -23.95 2.41 10.96
CA ASN A 418 -23.74 3.79 11.41
C ASN A 418 -22.59 3.95 12.41
N MET A 419 -21.46 3.26 12.13
CA MET A 419 -20.33 3.17 13.06
C MET A 419 -19.51 4.45 13.07
N GLY A 420 -19.59 5.18 14.16
CA GLY A 420 -18.76 6.36 14.46
C GLY A 420 -18.52 6.44 15.97
N PRO A 421 -17.48 7.11 16.44
CA PRO A 421 -17.23 7.29 17.88
C PRO A 421 -18.44 7.91 18.60
N GLU A 422 -19.14 8.81 17.95
CA GLU A 422 -20.28 9.56 18.46
C GLU A 422 -21.58 8.75 18.51
N THR A 423 -21.65 7.62 17.82
CA THR A 423 -22.86 6.80 17.77
C THR A 423 -22.79 5.54 18.64
N ILE A 424 -21.68 5.30 19.31
CA ILE A 424 -21.59 4.24 20.31
C ILE A 424 -22.48 4.61 21.49
N VAL A 425 -23.37 3.70 21.88
CA VAL A 425 -24.28 3.86 23.03
C VAL A 425 -23.80 3.02 24.20
N GLY A 426 -23.24 1.85 23.92
CA GLY A 426 -22.76 0.93 24.93
C GLY A 426 -22.03 -0.27 24.35
N GLN A 427 -21.40 -1.03 25.24
CA GLN A 427 -20.65 -2.25 24.91
C GLN A 427 -21.13 -3.40 25.79
N ILE A 428 -21.52 -4.49 25.17
CA ILE A 428 -21.83 -5.73 25.88
C ILE A 428 -20.54 -6.39 26.36
N ARG A 429 -20.49 -6.73 27.63
CA ARG A 429 -19.38 -7.44 28.25
C ARG A 429 -19.96 -8.69 28.98
N PRO A 430 -20.15 -9.84 28.28
CA PRO A 430 -20.59 -11.06 28.90
C PRO A 430 -19.56 -11.56 29.92
N ILE A 431 -20.02 -11.94 31.13
CA ILE A 431 -19.12 -12.40 32.21
C ILE A 431 -18.41 -13.69 31.79
N ILE A 432 -19.15 -14.60 31.15
CA ILE A 432 -18.64 -15.90 30.67
C ILE A 432 -17.67 -15.72 29.50
N THR A 433 -17.87 -14.73 28.64
CA THR A 433 -17.03 -14.48 27.44
C THR A 433 -15.58 -14.22 27.80
N SER A 434 -15.29 -13.43 28.84
CA SER A 434 -13.92 -13.15 29.29
C SER A 434 -13.22 -14.43 29.77
N ALA A 435 -13.92 -15.31 30.47
CA ALA A 435 -13.39 -16.60 30.94
C ALA A 435 -13.14 -17.56 29.77
N GLU A 436 -14.04 -17.61 28.77
CA GLU A 436 -13.87 -18.43 27.57
C GLU A 436 -12.78 -17.92 26.64
N ILE A 437 -12.65 -16.60 26.43
CA ILE A 437 -11.57 -16.01 25.68
C ILE A 437 -10.23 -16.34 26.33
N ASN A 438 -10.12 -16.22 27.65
CA ASN A 438 -8.92 -16.59 28.38
C ASN A 438 -8.62 -18.10 28.30
N ARG A 439 -9.65 -18.95 28.43
CA ARG A 439 -9.51 -20.40 28.24
C ARG A 439 -9.07 -20.76 26.83
N ALA A 440 -9.62 -20.10 25.81
CA ALA A 440 -9.22 -20.30 24.41
C ALA A 440 -7.79 -19.84 24.15
N LYS A 441 -7.35 -18.72 24.72
CA LYS A 441 -5.93 -18.26 24.67
C LYS A 441 -4.99 -19.30 25.26
N HIS A 442 -5.31 -19.87 26.42
CA HIS A 442 -4.50 -20.92 27.07
C HIS A 442 -4.48 -22.22 26.25
N SER A 443 -5.49 -22.51 25.47
CA SER A 443 -5.56 -23.67 24.58
C SER A 443 -4.94 -23.45 23.21
N GLY A 444 -4.27 -22.32 22.97
CA GLY A 444 -3.63 -21.98 21.71
C GLY A 444 -4.56 -21.49 20.60
N LYS A 445 -5.85 -21.26 20.88
CA LYS A 445 -6.78 -20.65 19.91
C LYS A 445 -6.50 -19.16 19.78
N SER A 446 -6.61 -18.63 18.57
CA SER A 446 -6.48 -17.18 18.35
C SER A 446 -7.63 -16.44 19.04
N PHE A 447 -7.39 -15.19 19.44
CA PHE A 447 -8.43 -14.29 19.97
C PHE A 447 -9.64 -14.20 19.03
N ALA A 448 -9.39 -14.08 17.72
CA ALA A 448 -10.42 -14.03 16.71
C ALA A 448 -11.32 -15.28 16.69
N ALA A 449 -10.73 -16.47 16.82
CA ALA A 449 -11.49 -17.73 16.87
C ALA A 449 -12.28 -17.89 18.16
N ALA A 450 -11.76 -17.41 19.29
CA ALA A 450 -12.46 -17.41 20.57
C ALA A 450 -13.67 -16.47 20.57
N TRP A 451 -13.50 -15.29 19.98
CA TRP A 451 -14.56 -14.30 19.88
C TRP A 451 -15.66 -14.73 18.91
N ASP A 452 -15.29 -15.34 17.79
CA ASP A 452 -16.19 -15.82 16.75
C ASP A 452 -17.18 -16.89 17.27
N SER A 453 -16.78 -17.70 18.26
CA SER A 453 -17.64 -18.71 18.88
C SER A 453 -18.72 -18.11 19.76
N GLN A 454 -18.58 -16.86 20.21
CA GLN A 454 -19.50 -16.19 21.12
C GLN A 454 -20.47 -15.25 20.40
N PHE A 455 -20.00 -14.47 19.44
CA PHE A 455 -20.75 -13.38 18.81
C PHE A 455 -20.88 -13.52 17.29
N GLY A 456 -20.26 -14.51 16.69
CA GLY A 456 -20.14 -14.65 15.25
C GLY A 456 -21.33 -15.25 14.50
N SER A 457 -22.49 -15.47 15.16
CA SER A 457 -23.64 -16.16 14.58
C SER A 457 -24.79 -15.18 14.29
N TRP A 458 -25.40 -15.29 13.09
CA TRP A 458 -26.64 -14.57 12.76
C TRP A 458 -27.83 -15.03 13.65
N GLU A 459 -27.73 -16.20 14.28
CA GLU A 459 -28.73 -16.72 15.24
C GLU A 459 -28.65 -16.00 16.59
N TYR A 460 -27.74 -15.09 16.77
CA TYR A 460 -27.47 -14.34 17.98
C TYR A 460 -28.75 -13.75 18.61
N GLN A 461 -29.64 -13.15 17.83
CA GLN A 461 -30.91 -12.61 18.32
C GLN A 461 -31.84 -13.68 18.87
N ALA A 462 -32.02 -14.79 18.15
CA ALA A 462 -32.89 -15.87 18.54
C ALA A 462 -32.41 -16.56 19.85
N VAL A 463 -31.09 -16.73 19.97
CA VAL A 463 -30.46 -17.28 21.19
C VAL A 463 -30.63 -16.34 22.36
N MET A 464 -30.37 -15.03 22.17
CA MET A 464 -30.56 -14.05 23.24
C MET A 464 -31.96 -14.02 23.80
N LYS A 465 -32.98 -14.02 22.94
CA LYS A 465 -34.39 -13.95 23.38
C LYS A 465 -34.78 -15.07 24.31
N GLN A 466 -34.21 -16.24 24.17
CA GLN A 466 -34.51 -17.43 24.96
C GLN A 466 -33.60 -17.61 26.18
N ASP A 467 -32.44 -16.95 26.20
CA ASP A 467 -31.42 -17.17 27.21
C ASP A 467 -31.62 -16.25 28.43
N LYS A 468 -32.31 -16.83 29.43
CA LYS A 468 -32.51 -16.21 30.74
C LYS A 468 -31.38 -16.50 31.73
N ALA A 469 -30.48 -17.41 31.38
CA ALA A 469 -29.45 -17.92 32.29
C ALA A 469 -28.12 -17.18 32.13
N THR A 470 -27.77 -16.76 30.90
CA THR A 470 -26.52 -16.05 30.65
C THR A 470 -26.62 -14.61 31.12
N GLU A 471 -25.75 -14.23 32.05
CA GLU A 471 -25.61 -12.85 32.50
C GLU A 471 -24.63 -12.10 31.63
N VAL A 472 -24.98 -10.87 31.29
CA VAL A 472 -24.16 -9.91 30.58
C VAL A 472 -24.05 -8.62 31.38
N VAL A 473 -22.94 -7.91 31.21
CA VAL A 473 -22.80 -6.54 31.70
C VAL A 473 -22.77 -5.63 30.48
N VAL A 474 -23.59 -4.61 30.48
CA VAL A 474 -23.56 -3.55 29.46
C VAL A 474 -22.92 -2.34 30.09
N ASP A 475 -21.80 -1.90 29.48
CA ASP A 475 -21.12 -0.65 29.83
C ASP A 475 -21.69 0.44 28.89
N TRP A 476 -22.46 1.38 29.45
CA TRP A 476 -23.05 2.49 28.71
C TRP A 476 -22.09 3.66 28.60
N GLU A 477 -22.22 4.47 27.55
CA GLU A 477 -21.36 5.65 27.32
C GLU A 477 -21.59 6.77 28.35
N ASP A 478 -22.68 6.73 29.11
CA ASP A 478 -22.91 7.63 30.27
C ASP A 478 -22.08 7.26 31.50
N GLY A 479 -21.26 6.20 31.42
CA GLY A 479 -20.41 5.72 32.49
C GLY A 479 -21.08 4.73 33.43
N THR A 480 -22.34 4.36 33.20
CA THR A 480 -23.04 3.36 34.00
C THR A 480 -22.75 1.96 33.47
N SER A 481 -22.76 0.96 34.37
CA SER A 481 -22.68 -0.47 34.03
C SER A 481 -23.87 -1.19 34.61
N VAL A 482 -24.64 -1.89 33.76
CA VAL A 482 -25.84 -2.58 34.19
C VAL A 482 -25.70 -4.08 33.91
N ARG A 483 -25.97 -4.91 34.93
CA ARG A 483 -26.01 -6.39 34.80
C ARG A 483 -27.42 -6.81 34.48
N MET A 484 -27.58 -7.66 33.46
CA MET A 484 -28.86 -8.21 33.05
C MET A 484 -28.70 -9.57 32.38
N SER A 485 -29.78 -10.31 32.18
CA SER A 485 -29.77 -11.54 31.39
C SER A 485 -29.72 -11.22 29.89
N ALA A 486 -29.26 -12.16 29.06
CA ALA A 486 -29.29 -12.02 27.62
C ALA A 486 -30.72 -11.77 27.09
N ALA A 487 -31.74 -12.39 27.66
CA ALA A 487 -33.13 -12.14 27.32
C ALA A 487 -33.58 -10.69 27.62
N GLN A 488 -33.21 -10.14 28.79
CA GLN A 488 -33.49 -8.74 29.11
C GLN A 488 -32.78 -7.78 28.19
N LEU A 489 -31.51 -8.08 27.82
CA LEU A 489 -30.77 -7.29 26.86
C LEU A 489 -31.46 -7.31 25.48
N TYR A 490 -32.02 -8.46 25.09
CA TYR A 490 -32.80 -8.56 23.85
C TYR A 490 -34.01 -7.62 23.87
N GLU A 491 -34.78 -7.59 24.95
CA GLU A 491 -35.94 -6.68 25.11
C GLU A 491 -35.48 -5.21 24.99
N VAL A 492 -34.36 -4.86 25.63
CA VAL A 492 -33.83 -3.49 25.62
C VAL A 492 -33.37 -3.04 24.22
N ILE A 493 -32.72 -3.91 23.43
CA ILE A 493 -32.19 -3.56 22.12
C ILE A 493 -33.21 -3.71 21.01
N PHE A 494 -33.98 -4.85 20.99
CA PHE A 494 -34.77 -5.24 19.83
C PHE A 494 -36.27 -5.00 20.00
N GLU A 495 -36.80 -4.96 21.22
CA GLU A 495 -38.24 -4.78 21.49
C GLU A 495 -38.56 -3.38 22.05
N SER A 496 -37.56 -2.58 22.38
CA SER A 496 -37.74 -1.18 22.79
C SER A 496 -37.93 -0.23 21.61
N ASN A 497 -38.33 1.00 21.92
CA ASN A 497 -38.40 2.08 20.90
C ASN A 497 -37.09 2.76 20.58
N HIS A 498 -35.97 2.26 21.09
CA HIS A 498 -34.66 2.81 20.79
C HIS A 498 -34.26 2.52 19.33
N LYS A 499 -33.67 3.51 18.69
CA LYS A 499 -33.10 3.36 17.35
C LYS A 499 -31.65 2.84 17.45
N TRP A 500 -31.52 1.62 17.96
CA TRP A 500 -30.23 0.97 18.19
C TRP A 500 -29.99 -0.20 17.25
N MET A 501 -28.73 -0.43 16.94
CA MET A 501 -28.21 -1.57 16.18
C MET A 501 -27.12 -2.24 16.99
N LEU A 502 -26.99 -3.55 16.86
CA LEU A 502 -26.01 -4.37 17.56
C LEU A 502 -25.00 -4.91 16.57
N SER A 503 -23.71 -4.62 16.76
CA SER A 503 -22.63 -5.23 15.97
C SER A 503 -22.23 -6.60 16.51
N ALA A 504 -21.52 -7.38 15.69
CA ALA A 504 -21.14 -8.75 16.06
C ALA A 504 -20.20 -8.87 17.28
N ASN A 505 -19.53 -7.81 17.68
CA ASN A 505 -18.71 -7.78 18.90
C ASN A 505 -19.45 -7.25 20.14
N GLY A 506 -20.75 -7.03 20.05
CA GLY A 506 -21.55 -6.53 21.15
C GLY A 506 -21.50 -5.02 21.37
N THR A 507 -20.99 -4.24 20.44
CA THR A 507 -21.09 -2.77 20.47
C THR A 507 -22.45 -2.34 19.97
N ILE A 508 -23.12 -1.47 20.73
CA ILE A 508 -24.44 -0.92 20.41
C ILE A 508 -24.24 0.45 19.78
N PHE A 509 -24.80 0.65 18.57
CA PHE A 509 -24.76 1.92 17.84
C PHE A 509 -26.17 2.50 17.70
N THR A 510 -26.30 3.82 17.85
CA THR A 510 -27.54 4.50 17.51
C THR A 510 -27.60 4.91 16.04
N TYR A 511 -28.81 4.95 15.48
CA TYR A 511 -29.08 5.50 14.16
C TYR A 511 -30.11 6.65 14.18
N GLU A 512 -30.24 7.31 15.32
CA GLU A 512 -31.09 8.51 15.44
C GLU A 512 -30.62 9.64 14.53
N TYR A 513 -29.33 9.73 14.33
CA TYR A 513 -28.66 10.66 13.42
C TYR A 513 -27.53 9.96 12.64
N GLU A 514 -27.15 10.52 11.51
CA GLU A 514 -26.07 9.96 10.69
C GLU A 514 -24.70 10.35 11.25
N ALA A 515 -23.87 9.39 11.60
CA ALA A 515 -22.50 9.62 12.05
C ALA A 515 -21.63 10.27 10.97
N VAL A 516 -20.56 10.96 11.40
CA VAL A 516 -19.63 11.68 10.49
C VAL A 516 -18.97 10.72 9.51
N ILE A 517 -18.36 9.65 10.02
CA ILE A 517 -17.62 8.68 9.20
C ILE A 517 -18.52 7.96 8.19
N PRO A 518 -19.67 7.37 8.57
CA PRO A 518 -20.64 6.80 7.62
C PRO A 518 -21.13 7.80 6.57
N GLY A 519 -21.44 9.02 6.99
CA GLY A 519 -21.86 10.07 6.07
C GLY A 519 -20.79 10.48 5.08
N LEU A 520 -19.54 10.58 5.52
CA LEU A 520 -18.38 10.85 4.66
C LEU A 520 -18.15 9.72 3.64
N LEU A 521 -18.22 8.47 4.07
CA LEU A 521 -18.12 7.30 3.18
C LEU A 521 -19.24 7.26 2.15
N LYS A 522 -20.48 7.58 2.56
CA LYS A 522 -21.62 7.67 1.65
C LYS A 522 -21.42 8.75 0.59
N LYS A 523 -20.94 9.92 1.02
CA LYS A 523 -20.60 11.04 0.13
C LYS A 523 -19.53 10.64 -0.88
N TRP A 524 -18.40 10.09 -0.43
CA TRP A 524 -17.30 9.67 -1.31
C TRP A 524 -17.71 8.57 -2.30
N TYR A 525 -18.56 7.64 -1.87
CA TYR A 525 -19.07 6.59 -2.75
C TYR A 525 -19.98 7.18 -3.85
N ALA A 526 -20.87 8.08 -3.50
CA ALA A 526 -21.76 8.77 -4.45
C ALA A 526 -20.95 9.62 -5.45
N GLU A 527 -20.02 10.44 -4.96
CA GLU A 527 -19.12 11.24 -5.80
C GLU A 527 -18.31 10.37 -6.75
N ARG A 528 -17.79 9.22 -6.27
CA ARG A 528 -17.06 8.28 -7.12
C ARG A 528 -17.92 7.74 -8.25
N LYS A 529 -19.17 7.35 -7.97
CA LYS A 529 -20.11 6.85 -8.99
C LYS A 529 -20.45 7.92 -10.03
N GLU A 530 -20.64 9.15 -9.61
CA GLU A 530 -20.85 10.29 -10.52
C GLU A 530 -19.63 10.51 -11.44
N MET A 531 -18.41 10.50 -10.86
CA MET A 531 -17.18 10.66 -11.63
C MET A 531 -16.94 9.50 -12.62
N GLN A 532 -17.30 8.26 -12.23
CA GLN A 532 -17.25 7.11 -13.13
C GLN A 532 -18.25 7.25 -14.30
N ALA A 533 -19.47 7.75 -14.04
CA ALA A 533 -20.45 8.02 -15.09
C ALA A 533 -19.92 9.07 -16.08
N LYS A 534 -19.41 10.19 -15.58
CA LYS A 534 -18.79 11.23 -16.42
C LYS A 534 -17.61 10.70 -17.23
N MET A 535 -16.75 9.84 -16.64
CA MET A 535 -15.65 9.19 -17.35
C MET A 535 -16.16 8.32 -18.51
N HIS A 536 -17.28 7.64 -18.35
CA HIS A 536 -17.89 6.84 -19.44
C HIS A 536 -18.54 7.71 -20.52
N GLU A 537 -19.06 8.88 -20.17
CA GLU A 537 -19.69 9.82 -21.09
C GLU A 537 -18.68 10.56 -21.99
N CYS A 538 -17.39 10.61 -21.62
CA CYS A 538 -16.35 11.33 -22.37
C CYS A 538 -16.05 10.74 -23.77
N GLY A 539 -16.53 9.54 -24.08
CA GLY A 539 -16.26 8.87 -25.38
C GLY A 539 -14.77 8.83 -25.71
N ASP A 540 -14.38 9.38 -26.86
CA ASP A 540 -13.00 9.43 -27.34
C ASP A 540 -12.16 10.60 -26.80
N ASN A 541 -12.75 11.47 -25.96
CA ASN A 541 -12.02 12.57 -25.33
C ASN A 541 -11.12 12.05 -24.21
N GLN A 542 -9.91 11.64 -24.56
CA GLN A 542 -8.96 11.01 -23.64
C GLN A 542 -8.56 11.97 -22.49
N ILE A 543 -8.41 13.26 -22.73
CA ILE A 543 -7.98 14.26 -21.72
C ILE A 543 -9.03 14.36 -20.61
N GLU A 544 -10.31 14.49 -21.00
CA GLU A 544 -11.42 14.62 -20.05
C GLU A 544 -11.67 13.29 -19.31
N ARG A 545 -11.54 12.16 -20.01
CA ARG A 545 -11.62 10.84 -19.41
C ARG A 545 -10.55 10.62 -18.32
N GLU A 546 -9.30 11.01 -18.60
CA GLU A 546 -8.20 10.95 -17.64
C GLU A 546 -8.42 11.89 -16.44
N TYR A 547 -8.99 13.05 -16.66
CA TYR A 547 -9.35 13.99 -15.59
C TYR A 547 -10.35 13.36 -14.60
N TRP A 548 -11.42 12.73 -15.10
CA TRP A 548 -12.40 12.07 -14.26
C TRP A 548 -11.88 10.78 -13.62
N ASP A 549 -11.06 10.03 -14.33
CA ASP A 549 -10.45 8.80 -13.80
C ASP A 549 -9.58 9.08 -12.57
N LYS A 550 -8.73 10.10 -12.60
CA LYS A 550 -7.94 10.48 -11.42
C LYS A 550 -8.80 10.89 -10.24
N ARG A 551 -9.82 11.66 -10.45
CA ARG A 551 -10.72 12.12 -9.38
C ARG A 551 -11.50 10.98 -8.75
N GLN A 552 -12.01 10.03 -9.54
CA GLN A 552 -12.66 8.83 -8.99
C GLN A 552 -11.65 7.93 -8.24
N LEU A 553 -10.38 7.89 -8.70
CA LEU A 553 -9.33 7.13 -8.05
C LEU A 553 -8.99 7.68 -6.66
N VAL A 554 -8.94 9.01 -6.49
CA VAL A 554 -8.80 9.64 -5.16
C VAL A 554 -9.89 9.15 -4.22
N LYS A 555 -11.15 9.13 -4.66
CA LYS A 555 -12.26 8.65 -3.83
C LYS A 555 -12.13 7.17 -3.50
N LYS A 556 -11.67 6.34 -4.45
CA LYS A 556 -11.36 4.92 -4.21
C LYS A 556 -10.29 4.74 -3.13
N ILE A 557 -9.21 5.52 -3.20
CA ILE A 557 -8.11 5.48 -2.22
C ILE A 557 -8.62 5.90 -0.84
N ASN A 558 -9.36 7.00 -0.75
CA ASN A 558 -9.92 7.47 0.52
C ASN A 558 -10.87 6.44 1.15
N LEU A 559 -11.76 5.83 0.36
CA LEU A 559 -12.67 4.78 0.82
C LEU A 559 -11.92 3.56 1.38
N ASN A 560 -10.90 3.09 0.66
CA ASN A 560 -10.15 1.90 1.05
C ASN A 560 -9.20 2.16 2.24
N SER A 561 -8.69 3.38 2.37
CA SER A 561 -7.73 3.74 3.42
C SER A 561 -8.38 4.04 4.75
N LEU A 562 -9.66 4.46 4.76
CA LEU A 562 -10.34 4.98 5.96
C LEU A 562 -10.34 3.95 7.09
N TYR A 563 -10.75 2.71 6.81
CA TYR A 563 -10.81 1.66 7.84
C TYR A 563 -9.44 1.42 8.50
N GLY A 564 -8.39 1.26 7.68
CA GLY A 564 -7.03 1.08 8.19
C GLY A 564 -6.50 2.29 8.97
N ALA A 565 -6.90 3.50 8.59
CA ALA A 565 -6.51 4.74 9.26
C ALA A 565 -7.16 4.88 10.64
N ILE A 566 -8.47 4.63 10.77
CA ILE A 566 -9.17 4.73 12.07
C ILE A 566 -8.79 3.60 13.05
N LEU A 567 -8.20 2.51 12.57
CA LEU A 567 -7.64 1.45 13.40
C LEU A 567 -6.21 1.74 13.90
N ASN A 568 -5.57 2.78 13.39
CA ASN A 568 -4.25 3.18 13.85
C ASN A 568 -4.39 3.92 15.19
N PRO A 569 -3.71 3.49 16.27
CA PRO A 569 -3.76 4.17 17.57
C PRO A 569 -3.33 5.63 17.56
N GLY A 570 -2.55 6.04 16.54
CA GLY A 570 -2.18 7.45 16.33
C GLY A 570 -3.29 8.31 15.70
N CYS A 571 -4.38 7.72 15.25
CA CYS A 571 -5.53 8.45 14.71
C CYS A 571 -6.39 9.03 15.85
N ARG A 572 -6.80 10.29 15.70
CA ARG A 572 -7.72 10.99 16.62
C ARG A 572 -9.04 10.22 16.87
N PHE A 573 -9.53 9.57 15.83
CA PHE A 573 -10.81 8.84 15.83
C PHE A 573 -10.66 7.34 16.12
N PHE A 574 -9.50 6.93 16.62
CA PHE A 574 -9.26 5.54 16.98
C PHE A 574 -10.20 5.08 18.10
N ASP A 575 -10.95 4.01 17.83
CA ASP A 575 -11.67 3.25 18.84
C ASP A 575 -11.64 1.77 18.47
N ILE A 576 -11.07 0.94 19.33
CA ILE A 576 -10.91 -0.50 19.11
C ILE A 576 -12.25 -1.20 18.94
N ARG A 577 -13.32 -0.70 19.60
CA ARG A 577 -14.68 -1.24 19.48
C ARG A 577 -15.20 -1.13 18.07
N ILE A 578 -14.97 0.02 17.39
CA ILE A 578 -15.34 0.20 15.99
C ILE A 578 -14.56 -0.77 15.10
N GLY A 579 -13.26 -0.89 15.30
CA GLY A 579 -12.43 -1.80 14.54
C GLY A 579 -12.89 -3.25 14.60
N GLN A 580 -13.19 -3.73 15.82
CA GLN A 580 -13.72 -5.07 16.05
C GLN A 580 -15.16 -5.22 15.51
N SER A 581 -15.99 -4.20 15.63
CA SER A 581 -17.35 -4.19 15.07
C SER A 581 -17.32 -4.41 13.55
N VAL A 582 -16.42 -3.73 12.84
CA VAL A 582 -16.31 -3.83 11.39
C VAL A 582 -15.88 -5.23 10.96
N THR A 583 -14.79 -5.75 11.55
CA THR A 583 -14.26 -7.06 11.13
C THR A 583 -15.18 -8.20 11.49
N LEU A 584 -15.72 -8.24 12.71
CA LEU A 584 -16.56 -9.34 13.16
C LEU A 584 -17.94 -9.32 12.48
N THR A 585 -18.52 -8.14 12.26
CA THR A 585 -19.76 -8.03 11.47
C THR A 585 -19.50 -8.45 10.00
N GLY A 586 -18.37 -8.02 9.41
CA GLY A 586 -17.96 -8.47 8.09
C GLY A 586 -17.82 -9.99 8.00
N ARG A 587 -17.25 -10.66 9.02
CA ARG A 587 -17.18 -12.13 9.09
C ARG A 587 -18.55 -12.78 9.06
N CYS A 588 -19.52 -12.25 9.80
CA CYS A 588 -20.89 -12.75 9.79
C CYS A 588 -21.54 -12.62 8.41
N ILE A 589 -21.33 -11.48 7.74
CA ILE A 589 -21.87 -11.23 6.40
C ILE A 589 -21.25 -12.18 5.38
N THR A 590 -19.94 -12.41 5.42
CA THR A 590 -19.27 -13.35 4.51
C THR A 590 -19.72 -14.80 4.76
N LYS A 591 -19.89 -15.20 6.01
CA LYS A 591 -20.45 -16.52 6.35
C LYS A 591 -21.89 -16.66 5.88
N HIS A 592 -22.72 -15.62 6.03
CA HIS A 592 -24.08 -15.61 5.49
C HIS A 592 -24.08 -15.81 3.97
N MET A 593 -23.22 -15.05 3.25
CA MET A 593 -23.07 -15.18 1.81
C MET A 593 -22.73 -16.62 1.41
N ALA A 594 -21.75 -17.23 2.07
CA ALA A 594 -21.37 -18.63 1.84
C ALA A 594 -22.52 -19.60 2.12
N SER A 595 -23.22 -19.43 3.25
CA SER A 595 -24.35 -20.26 3.65
C SER A 595 -25.50 -20.16 2.66
N LYS A 596 -25.77 -18.95 2.15
CA LYS A 596 -26.85 -18.69 1.20
C LYS A 596 -26.52 -19.29 -0.18
N VAL A 597 -25.27 -19.20 -0.64
CA VAL A 597 -24.81 -19.92 -1.84
C VAL A 597 -25.08 -21.42 -1.70
N ASN A 598 -24.67 -22.02 -0.56
CA ASN A 598 -24.87 -23.45 -0.36
C ASN A 598 -26.36 -23.83 -0.22
N GLU A 599 -27.17 -22.97 0.37
CA GLU A 599 -28.63 -23.19 0.46
C GLU A 599 -29.28 -23.19 -0.93
N ILE A 600 -28.91 -22.25 -1.80
CA ILE A 600 -29.44 -22.16 -3.17
C ILE A 600 -29.02 -23.38 -4.00
N VAL A 601 -27.77 -23.81 -3.89
CA VAL A 601 -27.19 -24.89 -4.71
C VAL A 601 -27.51 -26.28 -4.14
N ALA A 602 -27.42 -26.47 -2.82
CA ALA A 602 -27.47 -27.77 -2.16
C ALA A 602 -28.62 -27.89 -1.15
N GLY A 603 -29.50 -26.90 -1.01
CA GLY A 603 -30.67 -26.93 -0.12
C GLY A 603 -30.37 -26.80 1.37
N LYS A 604 -29.12 -26.55 1.78
CA LYS A 604 -28.72 -26.44 3.18
C LYS A 604 -28.01 -25.13 3.48
N TYR A 605 -28.48 -24.39 4.48
CA TYR A 605 -27.84 -23.17 4.96
C TYR A 605 -26.60 -23.54 5.79
N ASP A 606 -25.42 -23.52 5.16
CA ASP A 606 -24.15 -23.95 5.78
C ASP A 606 -22.97 -23.29 5.06
N HIS A 607 -22.21 -22.46 5.77
CA HIS A 607 -21.06 -21.73 5.20
C HIS A 607 -19.84 -22.62 4.86
N LEU A 608 -19.85 -23.88 5.33
CA LEU A 608 -18.86 -24.91 4.99
C LEU A 608 -19.47 -26.03 4.14
N GLY A 609 -20.69 -25.81 3.62
CA GLY A 609 -21.44 -26.79 2.85
C GLY A 609 -20.71 -27.25 1.58
N GLU A 610 -21.26 -28.30 0.93
CA GLU A 610 -20.57 -29.00 -0.16
C GLU A 610 -20.29 -28.14 -1.39
N SER A 611 -21.13 -27.13 -1.66
CA SER A 611 -20.96 -26.22 -2.81
C SER A 611 -19.90 -25.15 -2.56
N VAL A 612 -19.60 -24.82 -1.30
CA VAL A 612 -18.61 -23.78 -0.93
C VAL A 612 -17.21 -24.39 -0.98
N ILE A 613 -16.31 -23.75 -1.75
CA ILE A 613 -14.91 -24.18 -1.90
C ILE A 613 -14.02 -23.40 -0.93
N TYR A 614 -14.15 -22.06 -0.90
CA TYR A 614 -13.29 -21.19 -0.13
C TYR A 614 -13.97 -19.84 0.14
N GLY A 615 -13.63 -19.19 1.24
CA GLY A 615 -14.05 -17.83 1.55
C GLY A 615 -12.89 -17.02 2.12
N ASP A 616 -12.72 -15.78 1.66
CA ASP A 616 -11.66 -14.88 2.12
C ASP A 616 -12.18 -13.45 2.23
N THR A 617 -12.26 -12.96 3.44
CA THR A 617 -12.62 -11.57 3.78
C THR A 617 -14.00 -11.16 3.28
N ASP A 618 -14.13 -10.89 1.99
CA ASP A 618 -15.31 -10.35 1.28
C ASP A 618 -15.76 -11.22 0.11
N SER A 619 -15.04 -12.31 -0.19
CA SER A 619 -15.31 -13.17 -1.32
C SER A 619 -15.61 -14.61 -0.93
N VAL A 620 -16.45 -15.28 -1.73
CA VAL A 620 -16.77 -16.70 -1.61
C VAL A 620 -16.59 -17.38 -2.96
N TYR A 621 -15.80 -18.44 -2.99
CA TYR A 621 -15.60 -19.34 -4.13
C TYR A 621 -16.45 -20.58 -3.94
N PHE A 622 -17.20 -20.94 -4.98
CA PHE A 622 -18.15 -22.06 -4.93
C PHE A 622 -18.20 -22.79 -6.27
N SER A 623 -18.81 -23.99 -6.26
CA SER A 623 -19.14 -24.73 -7.49
C SER A 623 -20.45 -25.46 -7.34
N ALA A 624 -21.33 -25.32 -8.32
CA ALA A 624 -22.57 -26.06 -8.41
C ALA A 624 -22.42 -27.41 -9.15
N PHE A 625 -21.28 -27.64 -9.80
CA PHE A 625 -21.07 -28.78 -10.72
C PHE A 625 -21.29 -30.13 -10.06
N LYS A 626 -20.66 -30.36 -8.88
CA LYS A 626 -20.77 -31.66 -8.18
C LYS A 626 -22.17 -31.93 -7.70
N THR A 627 -22.84 -30.92 -7.15
CA THR A 627 -24.20 -31.01 -6.61
C THR A 627 -25.22 -31.27 -7.72
N LEU A 628 -25.06 -30.61 -8.86
CA LEU A 628 -25.97 -30.72 -10.01
C LEU A 628 -25.57 -31.82 -11.01
N GLN A 629 -24.59 -32.66 -10.69
CA GLN A 629 -24.01 -33.63 -11.62
C GLN A 629 -25.04 -34.61 -12.18
N LYS A 630 -26.05 -35.02 -11.39
CA LYS A 630 -27.13 -35.91 -11.85
C LYS A 630 -28.00 -35.23 -12.92
N ASP A 631 -28.39 -34.01 -12.69
CA ASP A 631 -29.28 -33.25 -13.60
C ASP A 631 -28.53 -32.86 -14.90
N ILE A 632 -27.22 -32.58 -14.77
CA ILE A 632 -26.35 -32.36 -15.93
C ILE A 632 -26.25 -33.63 -16.82
N LYS A 633 -25.99 -34.79 -16.18
CA LYS A 633 -25.89 -36.06 -16.90
C LYS A 633 -27.22 -36.49 -17.56
N ASN A 634 -28.34 -36.16 -16.94
CA ASN A 634 -29.67 -36.43 -17.46
C ASN A 634 -30.11 -35.42 -18.54
N GLY A 635 -29.29 -34.39 -18.81
CA GLY A 635 -29.63 -33.35 -19.78
C GLY A 635 -30.69 -32.37 -19.34
N THR A 636 -31.09 -32.39 -18.05
CA THR A 636 -32.09 -31.49 -17.47
C THR A 636 -31.54 -30.07 -17.37
N ILE A 637 -30.23 -29.93 -17.09
CA ILE A 637 -29.52 -28.65 -16.97
C ILE A 637 -28.44 -28.61 -18.06
N PRO A 638 -28.50 -27.64 -19.01
CA PRO A 638 -27.43 -27.45 -19.97
C PRO A 638 -26.17 -26.97 -19.29
N TRP A 639 -25.02 -27.61 -19.57
CA TRP A 639 -23.76 -27.26 -18.95
C TRP A 639 -22.74 -26.81 -19.99
N THR A 640 -22.80 -25.54 -20.32
CA THR A 640 -21.89 -24.83 -21.22
C THR A 640 -21.28 -23.64 -20.50
N LYS A 641 -20.21 -23.04 -21.00
CA LYS A 641 -19.62 -21.84 -20.41
C LYS A 641 -20.66 -20.73 -20.19
N ASP A 642 -21.55 -20.50 -21.15
CA ASP A 642 -22.56 -19.45 -21.10
C ASP A 642 -23.70 -19.79 -20.12
N SER A 643 -24.16 -21.05 -20.09
CA SER A 643 -25.20 -21.46 -19.14
C SER A 643 -24.71 -21.42 -17.69
N VAL A 644 -23.41 -21.71 -17.43
CA VAL A 644 -22.80 -21.61 -16.12
C VAL A 644 -22.64 -20.16 -15.68
N VAL A 645 -22.25 -19.26 -16.58
CA VAL A 645 -22.23 -17.81 -16.29
C VAL A 645 -23.63 -17.35 -15.87
N ALA A 646 -24.67 -17.65 -16.68
CA ALA A 646 -26.05 -17.26 -16.38
C ALA A 646 -26.56 -17.85 -15.04
N LEU A 647 -26.22 -19.12 -14.74
CA LEU A 647 -26.58 -19.74 -13.47
C LEU A 647 -25.91 -19.03 -12.29
N TYR A 648 -24.64 -18.72 -12.41
CA TYR A 648 -23.88 -18.10 -11.33
C TYR A 648 -24.23 -16.62 -11.13
N ASP A 649 -24.62 -15.93 -12.20
CA ASP A 649 -25.22 -14.59 -12.10
C ASP A 649 -26.53 -14.63 -11.32
N LYS A 650 -27.42 -15.60 -11.60
CA LYS A 650 -28.67 -15.79 -10.87
C LYS A 650 -28.43 -16.11 -9.40
N ILE A 651 -27.46 -17.00 -9.09
CA ILE A 651 -27.09 -17.30 -7.69
C ILE A 651 -26.62 -16.03 -6.97
N ALA A 652 -25.76 -15.24 -7.62
CA ALA A 652 -25.26 -13.98 -7.04
C ALA A 652 -26.39 -12.98 -6.79
N GLU A 653 -27.36 -12.88 -7.69
CA GLU A 653 -28.53 -12.03 -7.55
C GLU A 653 -29.43 -12.46 -6.38
N GLU A 654 -29.72 -13.75 -6.22
CA GLU A 654 -30.49 -14.29 -5.10
C GLU A 654 -29.76 -14.08 -3.77
N VAL A 655 -28.44 -14.30 -3.72
CA VAL A 655 -27.59 -14.02 -2.56
C VAL A 655 -27.66 -12.54 -2.20
N ASN A 656 -27.50 -11.66 -3.19
CA ASN A 656 -27.56 -10.22 -2.99
C ASN A 656 -28.92 -9.78 -2.41
N GLY A 657 -30.01 -10.34 -2.89
CA GLY A 657 -31.36 -10.09 -2.36
C GLY A 657 -31.57 -10.50 -0.90
N SER A 658 -30.73 -11.39 -0.37
CA SER A 658 -30.84 -11.88 1.02
C SER A 658 -30.23 -10.96 2.07
N PHE A 659 -29.29 -10.09 1.70
CA PHE A 659 -28.56 -9.26 2.67
C PHE A 659 -29.44 -8.33 3.50
N LYS A 660 -30.42 -7.70 2.88
CA LYS A 660 -31.36 -6.80 3.58
C LYS A 660 -32.02 -7.49 4.77
N SER A 661 -32.59 -8.66 4.54
CA SER A 661 -33.27 -9.45 5.58
C SER A 661 -32.26 -9.96 6.62
N PHE A 662 -31.09 -10.40 6.20
CA PHE A 662 -30.04 -10.84 7.10
C PHE A 662 -29.58 -9.72 8.03
N MET A 663 -29.26 -8.53 7.51
CA MET A 663 -28.83 -7.38 8.31
C MET A 663 -29.88 -6.97 9.36
N THR A 664 -31.16 -7.04 9.00
CA THR A 664 -32.24 -6.75 9.95
C THR A 664 -32.32 -7.81 11.07
N LYS A 665 -32.26 -9.07 10.69
CA LYS A 665 -32.38 -10.19 11.67
C LYS A 665 -31.14 -10.32 12.56
N ALA A 666 -29.94 -10.15 11.99
CA ALA A 666 -28.70 -10.36 12.73
C ALA A 666 -28.31 -9.15 13.59
N PHE A 667 -28.53 -7.92 13.11
CA PHE A 667 -27.95 -6.71 13.70
C PHE A 667 -28.98 -5.63 14.03
N HIS A 668 -30.28 -5.91 13.92
CA HIS A 668 -31.35 -4.92 14.05
C HIS A 668 -31.16 -3.71 13.13
N CYS A 669 -30.52 -3.94 11.98
CA CYS A 669 -30.26 -2.90 11.01
C CYS A 669 -31.51 -2.61 10.17
N PRO A 670 -32.00 -1.37 10.10
CA PRO A 670 -33.13 -1.02 9.24
C PRO A 670 -32.89 -1.40 7.78
N GLY A 671 -33.93 -1.88 7.08
CA GLY A 671 -33.81 -2.35 5.70
C GLY A 671 -33.19 -1.33 4.74
N THR A 672 -33.48 -0.05 4.88
CA THR A 672 -32.89 1.04 4.10
C THR A 672 -31.39 1.22 4.30
N ARG A 673 -30.85 0.77 5.45
CA ARG A 673 -29.42 0.76 5.73
C ARG A 673 -28.79 -0.58 5.33
N GLY A 674 -29.49 -1.70 5.51
CA GLY A 674 -29.03 -3.02 5.12
C GLY A 674 -28.78 -3.20 3.62
N GLU A 675 -29.51 -2.47 2.80
CA GLU A 675 -29.35 -2.42 1.32
C GLU A 675 -27.98 -1.93 0.85
N VAL A 676 -27.18 -1.32 1.72
CA VAL A 676 -25.81 -0.88 1.40
C VAL A 676 -24.88 -2.07 1.18
N ILE A 677 -25.16 -3.22 1.80
CA ILE A 677 -24.40 -4.46 1.59
C ILE A 677 -24.84 -5.04 0.25
N ALA A 678 -23.94 -5.04 -0.69
CA ALA A 678 -24.17 -5.53 -2.05
C ALA A 678 -23.00 -6.39 -2.51
N ALA A 679 -23.31 -7.50 -3.14
CA ALA A 679 -22.32 -8.39 -3.73
C ALA A 679 -22.63 -8.64 -5.20
N GLY A 680 -21.60 -8.96 -5.96
CA GLY A 680 -21.70 -9.29 -7.37
C GLY A 680 -20.88 -10.53 -7.71
N ARG A 681 -21.19 -11.19 -8.83
CA ARG A 681 -20.35 -12.24 -9.36
C ARG A 681 -19.07 -11.60 -9.93
N GLU A 682 -17.93 -11.99 -9.38
CA GLU A 682 -16.61 -11.48 -9.82
C GLU A 682 -16.11 -12.27 -11.03
N LEU A 683 -16.00 -13.60 -10.91
CA LEU A 683 -15.45 -14.44 -11.97
C LEU A 683 -16.17 -15.79 -12.10
N VAL A 684 -16.03 -16.41 -13.31
CA VAL A 684 -16.35 -17.80 -13.54
C VAL A 684 -15.13 -18.46 -14.18
N ALA A 685 -14.69 -19.56 -13.56
CA ALA A 685 -13.50 -20.30 -13.98
C ALA A 685 -13.83 -21.75 -14.36
N SER A 686 -13.15 -22.27 -15.37
CA SER A 686 -13.27 -23.67 -15.76
C SER A 686 -12.66 -24.61 -14.72
N LYS A 687 -11.49 -24.23 -14.18
CA LYS A 687 -10.77 -24.99 -13.15
C LYS A 687 -10.07 -24.07 -12.17
N GLY A 688 -9.84 -24.57 -10.97
CA GLY A 688 -9.02 -23.90 -9.96
C GLY A 688 -8.32 -24.90 -9.05
N LEU A 689 -7.13 -24.50 -8.59
CA LEU A 689 -6.31 -25.25 -7.66
C LEU A 689 -6.29 -24.52 -6.30
N PHE A 690 -6.80 -25.18 -5.26
CA PHE A 690 -6.83 -24.62 -3.90
C PHE A 690 -5.87 -25.42 -3.00
N ILE A 691 -4.88 -24.73 -2.44
CA ILE A 691 -3.79 -25.36 -1.68
C ILE A 691 -4.01 -25.15 -0.18
N THR A 692 -4.09 -23.90 0.24
CA THR A 692 -4.33 -23.50 1.62
C THR A 692 -4.89 -22.09 1.68
N LYS A 693 -5.16 -21.57 2.88
CA LYS A 693 -5.63 -20.20 3.08
C LYS A 693 -4.75 -19.19 2.35
N LYS A 694 -5.37 -18.33 1.54
CA LYS A 694 -4.71 -17.29 0.72
C LYS A 694 -3.73 -17.81 -0.35
N ARG A 695 -3.76 -19.12 -0.65
CA ARG A 695 -2.90 -19.75 -1.68
C ARG A 695 -3.75 -20.60 -2.61
N TYR A 696 -4.11 -20.04 -3.74
CA TYR A 696 -4.95 -20.68 -4.76
C TYR A 696 -4.74 -20.07 -6.14
N ALA A 697 -5.21 -20.76 -7.17
CA ALA A 697 -5.28 -20.25 -8.53
C ALA A 697 -6.56 -20.70 -9.22
N ALA A 698 -7.01 -19.93 -10.22
CA ALA A 698 -8.15 -20.26 -11.06
C ALA A 698 -7.91 -19.80 -12.51
N LEU A 699 -8.35 -20.62 -13.46
CA LEU A 699 -8.37 -20.30 -14.89
C LEU A 699 -9.77 -19.80 -15.24
N TYR A 700 -9.98 -18.48 -15.20
CA TYR A 700 -11.29 -17.87 -15.43
C TYR A 700 -11.49 -17.49 -16.90
N TYR A 701 -12.71 -17.69 -17.39
CA TYR A 701 -13.11 -17.38 -18.75
C TYR A 701 -14.13 -16.23 -18.83
N ASP A 702 -14.71 -15.85 -17.70
CA ASP A 702 -15.56 -14.67 -17.59
C ASP A 702 -15.20 -13.87 -16.33
N GLN A 703 -15.16 -12.56 -16.44
CA GLN A 703 -14.95 -11.62 -15.35
C GLN A 703 -15.96 -10.47 -15.45
N GLU A 704 -16.84 -10.34 -14.46
CA GLU A 704 -17.85 -9.29 -14.38
C GLU A 704 -18.67 -9.13 -15.69
N GLY A 705 -19.00 -10.26 -16.33
CA GLY A 705 -19.76 -10.29 -17.59
C GLY A 705 -18.92 -10.07 -18.85
N LYS A 706 -17.59 -9.98 -18.74
CA LYS A 706 -16.68 -9.89 -19.88
C LYS A 706 -15.98 -11.21 -20.13
N ARG A 707 -16.16 -11.79 -21.33
CA ARG A 707 -15.46 -12.99 -21.76
C ARG A 707 -13.98 -12.67 -21.99
N VAL A 708 -13.09 -13.52 -21.47
CA VAL A 708 -11.64 -13.42 -21.63
C VAL A 708 -11.02 -14.62 -22.32
N ASP A 709 -11.82 -15.62 -22.67
CA ASP A 709 -11.46 -16.80 -23.47
C ASP A 709 -11.67 -16.55 -24.97
N VAL A 710 -11.22 -15.42 -25.45
CA VAL A 710 -11.34 -14.99 -26.85
C VAL A 710 -10.05 -15.29 -27.63
N GLN A 711 -10.15 -15.38 -28.95
CA GLN A 711 -8.99 -15.57 -29.85
C GLN A 711 -8.17 -16.85 -29.56
N GLY A 712 -8.85 -17.98 -29.26
CA GLY A 712 -8.20 -19.27 -29.02
C GLY A 712 -7.54 -19.44 -27.65
N LYS A 713 -7.75 -18.50 -26.73
CA LYS A 713 -7.30 -18.62 -25.33
C LYS A 713 -8.31 -19.38 -24.49
N GLU A 714 -7.85 -20.26 -23.61
CA GLU A 714 -8.71 -20.99 -22.66
C GLU A 714 -9.30 -20.11 -21.55
N GLY A 715 -8.69 -18.95 -21.31
CA GLY A 715 -9.03 -18.00 -20.28
C GLY A 715 -7.80 -17.25 -19.77
N LYS A 716 -7.96 -16.55 -18.64
CA LYS A 716 -6.87 -15.92 -17.92
C LYS A 716 -6.64 -16.59 -16.57
N MET A 717 -5.40 -16.62 -16.12
CA MET A 717 -5.02 -17.21 -14.83
C MET A 717 -4.99 -16.16 -13.73
N LYS A 718 -5.79 -16.36 -12.67
CA LYS A 718 -5.71 -15.62 -11.40
C LYS A 718 -4.94 -16.49 -10.41
N ALA A 719 -3.82 -16.02 -9.88
CA ALA A 719 -3.01 -16.73 -8.89
C ALA A 719 -2.79 -15.83 -7.67
N MET A 720 -3.08 -16.35 -6.48
CA MET A 720 -3.01 -15.62 -5.22
C MET A 720 -2.08 -16.33 -4.23
N GLY A 721 -1.11 -15.58 -3.66
CA GLY A 721 -0.21 -16.06 -2.62
C GLY A 721 0.71 -17.23 -2.99
N LEU A 722 0.77 -17.59 -4.26
CA LEU A 722 1.61 -18.68 -4.77
C LEU A 722 3.03 -18.18 -5.05
N ASP A 723 3.98 -19.11 -5.01
CA ASP A 723 5.42 -18.81 -5.17
C ASP A 723 5.75 -18.13 -6.50
N LEU A 724 4.96 -18.38 -7.55
CA LEU A 724 5.08 -17.71 -8.86
C LEU A 724 4.77 -16.19 -8.83
N LYS A 725 4.21 -15.68 -7.74
CA LYS A 725 3.92 -14.24 -7.53
C LYS A 725 4.74 -13.63 -6.40
N ARG A 726 5.66 -14.39 -5.80
CA ARG A 726 6.44 -13.95 -4.65
C ARG A 726 7.79 -13.40 -5.06
N SER A 727 8.16 -12.26 -4.49
CA SER A 727 9.44 -11.57 -4.74
C SER A 727 10.68 -12.35 -4.23
N ASP A 728 10.48 -13.42 -3.45
CA ASP A 728 11.56 -14.30 -2.98
C ASP A 728 11.78 -15.56 -3.84
N THR A 729 11.16 -15.60 -5.01
CA THR A 729 11.37 -16.64 -6.04
C THR A 729 12.08 -16.03 -7.25
N PRO A 730 13.13 -16.63 -7.80
CA PRO A 730 13.78 -16.15 -9.02
C PRO A 730 12.80 -16.07 -10.19
N VAL A 731 12.94 -15.06 -11.07
CA VAL A 731 11.99 -14.81 -12.16
C VAL A 731 11.81 -16.01 -13.07
N PHE A 732 12.93 -16.63 -13.50
CA PHE A 732 12.84 -17.81 -14.38
C PHE A 732 12.15 -19.03 -13.73
N VAL A 733 12.20 -19.13 -12.38
CA VAL A 733 11.42 -20.13 -11.62
C VAL A 733 9.95 -19.72 -11.54
N GLN A 734 9.65 -18.42 -11.40
CA GLN A 734 8.27 -17.92 -11.44
C GLN A 734 7.59 -18.22 -12.78
N ASP A 735 8.32 -18.04 -13.89
CA ASP A 735 7.82 -18.32 -15.25
C ASP A 735 7.53 -19.81 -15.42
N PHE A 736 8.47 -20.65 -14.99
CA PHE A 736 8.29 -22.10 -15.00
C PHE A 736 7.10 -22.56 -14.13
N LEU A 737 6.98 -22.03 -12.89
CA LEU A 737 5.85 -22.37 -12.03
C LEU A 737 4.52 -21.89 -12.62
N SER A 738 4.52 -20.76 -13.35
CA SER A 738 3.35 -20.26 -14.07
C SER A 738 2.96 -21.18 -15.23
N GLU A 739 3.94 -21.70 -15.97
CA GLU A 739 3.76 -22.69 -17.03
C GLU A 739 3.15 -23.99 -16.48
N ILE A 740 3.76 -24.55 -15.42
CA ILE A 740 3.24 -25.77 -14.76
C ILE A 740 1.81 -25.58 -14.27
N LEU A 741 1.54 -24.46 -13.61
CA LEU A 741 0.21 -24.15 -13.11
C LEU A 741 -0.81 -24.06 -14.25
N TYR A 742 -0.44 -23.43 -15.36
CA TYR A 742 -1.30 -23.33 -16.54
C TYR A 742 -1.57 -24.72 -17.16
N MET A 743 -0.56 -25.58 -17.26
CA MET A 743 -0.71 -26.96 -17.72
C MET A 743 -1.71 -27.74 -16.83
N VAL A 744 -1.60 -27.63 -15.50
CA VAL A 744 -2.52 -28.26 -14.55
C VAL A 744 -3.95 -27.73 -14.74
N LEU A 745 -4.12 -26.43 -14.86
CA LEU A 745 -5.44 -25.80 -14.98
C LEU A 745 -6.10 -26.02 -16.35
N THR A 746 -5.32 -26.26 -17.40
CA THR A 746 -5.83 -26.65 -18.74
C THR A 746 -6.06 -28.15 -18.89
N GLY A 747 -5.77 -28.93 -17.84
CA GLY A 747 -6.09 -30.37 -17.81
C GLY A 747 -5.07 -31.26 -18.49
N LYS A 748 -3.81 -30.84 -18.60
CA LYS A 748 -2.71 -31.69 -18.99
C LYS A 748 -2.56 -32.85 -18.02
N THR A 749 -2.08 -33.99 -18.49
CA THR A 749 -1.92 -35.19 -17.68
C THR A 749 -0.78 -35.04 -16.68
N GLU A 750 -0.77 -35.88 -15.62
CA GLU A 750 0.34 -35.96 -14.68
C GLU A 750 1.67 -36.16 -15.40
N LYS A 751 1.69 -37.09 -16.38
CA LYS A 751 2.87 -37.38 -17.18
C LYS A 751 3.41 -36.13 -17.90
N ASP A 752 2.55 -35.40 -18.61
CA ASP A 752 2.97 -34.18 -19.35
C ASP A 752 3.63 -33.17 -18.41
N VAL A 753 3.08 -32.98 -17.21
CA VAL A 753 3.60 -32.05 -16.22
C VAL A 753 4.92 -32.55 -15.62
N LEU A 754 5.04 -33.83 -15.30
CA LEU A 754 6.27 -34.41 -14.75
C LEU A 754 7.40 -34.41 -15.80
N ASP A 755 7.09 -34.69 -17.08
CA ASP A 755 8.05 -34.59 -18.17
C ASP A 755 8.60 -33.15 -18.28
N ARG A 756 7.75 -32.14 -18.21
CA ARG A 756 8.16 -30.72 -18.25
C ARG A 756 9.01 -30.33 -17.02
N ILE A 757 8.69 -30.87 -15.84
CA ILE A 757 9.49 -30.66 -14.63
C ILE A 757 10.91 -31.25 -14.81
N SER A 758 11.00 -32.45 -15.38
CA SER A 758 12.28 -33.10 -15.66
C SER A 758 13.15 -32.31 -16.64
N GLU A 759 12.55 -31.78 -17.71
CA GLU A 759 13.24 -30.86 -18.64
C GLU A 759 13.77 -29.62 -17.93
N PHE A 760 12.93 -28.96 -17.12
CA PHE A 760 13.33 -27.74 -16.40
C PHE A 760 14.44 -28.00 -15.36
N ARG A 761 14.47 -29.18 -14.73
CA ARG A 761 15.60 -29.57 -13.87
C ARG A 761 16.92 -29.55 -14.61
N SER A 762 16.93 -30.02 -15.84
CA SER A 762 18.12 -29.99 -16.72
C SER A 762 18.48 -28.56 -17.10
N GLU A 763 17.51 -27.71 -17.43
CA GLU A 763 17.71 -26.28 -17.68
C GLU A 763 18.26 -25.57 -16.43
N PHE A 764 17.72 -25.85 -15.25
CA PHE A 764 18.18 -25.30 -13.96
C PHE A 764 19.64 -25.67 -13.69
N LYS A 765 20.03 -26.94 -13.90
CA LYS A 765 21.39 -27.40 -13.69
C LYS A 765 22.41 -26.76 -14.63
N SER A 766 22.03 -26.48 -15.88
CA SER A 766 22.89 -25.85 -16.87
C SER A 766 23.22 -24.39 -16.60
N ARG A 767 22.45 -23.70 -15.76
CA ARG A 767 22.68 -22.31 -15.43
C ARG A 767 23.91 -22.10 -14.55
N PRO A 768 24.59 -20.94 -14.62
CA PRO A 768 25.64 -20.58 -13.67
C PRO A 768 25.14 -20.61 -12.21
N GLY A 769 26.00 -21.03 -11.28
CA GLY A 769 25.65 -21.20 -9.87
C GLY A 769 25.11 -19.90 -9.23
N TRP A 770 25.64 -18.74 -9.61
CA TRP A 770 25.20 -17.43 -9.08
C TRP A 770 23.80 -17.02 -9.57
N GLU A 771 23.31 -17.50 -10.68
CA GLU A 771 21.97 -17.24 -11.18
C GLU A 771 20.88 -18.05 -10.46
N LYS A 772 21.27 -19.13 -9.81
CA LYS A 772 20.37 -20.06 -9.10
C LYS A 772 20.00 -19.60 -7.69
N GLY A 773 20.47 -18.44 -7.25
CA GLY A 773 20.26 -17.93 -5.88
C GLY A 773 18.82 -17.49 -5.62
N SER A 774 18.46 -17.41 -4.34
CA SER A 774 17.13 -16.97 -3.87
C SER A 774 17.10 -15.48 -3.58
N PRO A 775 16.19 -14.72 -4.17
CA PRO A 775 16.00 -13.31 -3.81
C PRO A 775 15.56 -13.17 -2.34
N LYS A 776 16.21 -12.28 -1.59
CA LYS A 776 15.91 -11.94 -0.20
C LYS A 776 16.12 -10.44 0.03
N ARG A 777 15.78 -9.97 1.23
CA ARG A 777 16.03 -8.59 1.65
C ARG A 777 16.91 -8.60 2.91
N ALA A 778 18.04 -7.92 2.86
CA ALA A 778 19.02 -7.83 3.95
C ALA A 778 18.59 -6.79 4.99
N ASN A 779 17.65 -7.11 5.86
CA ASN A 779 17.15 -6.19 6.89
C ASN A 779 17.93 -6.35 8.21
N ASN A 780 18.11 -5.25 8.94
CA ASN A 780 18.71 -5.20 10.28
C ASN A 780 20.17 -5.72 10.34
N MET A 781 20.94 -5.59 9.26
CA MET A 781 22.35 -5.99 9.24
C MET A 781 23.15 -5.27 10.33
N THR A 782 23.01 -3.95 10.42
CA THR A 782 23.68 -3.11 11.43
C THR A 782 23.39 -3.60 12.84
N LYS A 783 22.09 -3.82 13.15
CA LYS A 783 21.66 -4.33 14.45
C LYS A 783 22.29 -5.69 14.80
N TYR A 784 22.30 -6.64 13.85
CA TYR A 784 22.89 -7.96 14.08
C TYR A 784 24.41 -7.90 14.23
N THR A 785 25.08 -7.00 13.48
CA THR A 785 26.53 -6.77 13.62
C THR A 785 26.90 -6.24 15.00
N GLU A 786 26.14 -5.24 15.49
CA GLU A 786 26.33 -4.68 16.84
C GLU A 786 26.03 -5.70 17.94
N GLU A 787 24.98 -6.52 17.78
CA GLU A 787 24.66 -7.60 18.73
C GLU A 787 25.75 -8.67 18.74
N GLU A 788 26.29 -9.07 17.59
CA GLU A 788 27.38 -10.05 17.49
C GLU A 788 28.64 -9.51 18.15
N ALA A 789 28.98 -8.23 17.90
CA ALA A 789 30.13 -7.59 18.55
C ALA A 789 29.99 -7.53 20.09
N ARG A 790 28.78 -7.30 20.61
CA ARG A 790 28.47 -7.19 22.02
C ARG A 790 28.39 -8.54 22.76
N LYS A 791 27.74 -9.54 22.11
CA LYS A 791 27.36 -10.82 22.76
C LYS A 791 28.19 -12.03 22.30
N GLY A 792 29.04 -11.89 21.27
CA GLY A 792 29.84 -12.96 20.69
C GLY A 792 29.04 -13.97 19.84
N LYS A 793 27.72 -14.04 19.96
CA LYS A 793 26.79 -14.88 19.18
C LYS A 793 25.46 -14.20 19.02
N THR A 794 24.88 -14.24 17.82
CA THR A 794 23.54 -13.78 17.55
C THR A 794 22.77 -14.84 16.78
N ASN A 795 21.43 -14.83 16.93
CA ASN A 795 20.54 -15.65 16.10
C ASN A 795 20.25 -14.92 14.77
N MET A 796 21.31 -14.66 14.01
CA MET A 796 21.27 -13.94 12.75
C MET A 796 20.63 -14.79 11.63
N PRO A 797 19.66 -14.27 10.87
CA PRO A 797 19.10 -14.96 9.70
C PRO A 797 20.17 -15.26 8.65
N GLY A 798 20.10 -16.45 8.02
CA GLY A 798 21.11 -16.92 7.07
C GLY A 798 21.35 -15.97 5.87
N HIS A 799 20.30 -15.31 5.37
CA HIS A 799 20.42 -14.33 4.29
C HIS A 799 21.13 -13.04 4.70
N VAL A 800 20.99 -12.61 5.96
CA VAL A 800 21.76 -11.48 6.50
C VAL A 800 23.23 -11.84 6.63
N ARG A 801 23.53 -13.03 7.12
CA ARG A 801 24.91 -13.55 7.18
C ARG A 801 25.53 -13.65 5.79
N ALA A 802 24.80 -14.17 4.81
CA ALA A 802 25.23 -14.23 3.42
C ALA A 802 25.57 -12.85 2.83
N SER A 803 24.78 -11.83 3.18
CA SER A 803 25.02 -10.44 2.78
C SER A 803 26.28 -9.86 3.41
N MET A 804 26.54 -10.17 4.68
CA MET A 804 27.77 -9.77 5.34
C MET A 804 29.00 -10.47 4.73
N ASN A 805 28.86 -11.72 4.31
CA ASN A 805 29.95 -12.48 3.66
C ASN A 805 30.36 -11.82 2.33
N TRP A 806 29.41 -11.28 1.56
CA TRP A 806 29.69 -10.48 0.37
C TRP A 806 30.57 -9.27 0.71
N ASN A 807 30.17 -8.46 1.69
CA ASN A 807 30.93 -7.28 2.08
C ASN A 807 32.35 -7.64 2.54
N LYS A 808 32.49 -8.71 3.32
CA LYS A 808 33.82 -9.23 3.77
C LYS A 808 34.67 -9.69 2.59
N CYS A 809 34.10 -10.43 1.63
CA CYS A 809 34.82 -10.86 0.44
C CYS A 809 35.23 -9.67 -0.44
N ARG A 810 34.32 -8.73 -0.65
CA ARG A 810 34.59 -7.51 -1.38
C ARG A 810 35.81 -6.75 -0.81
N ASP A 811 35.86 -6.61 0.52
CA ASP A 811 36.99 -5.97 1.20
C ASP A 811 38.29 -6.83 1.10
N MET A 812 38.15 -8.14 1.23
CA MET A 812 39.30 -9.09 1.15
C MET A 812 39.93 -9.09 -0.26
N TYR A 813 39.10 -9.03 -1.30
CA TYR A 813 39.60 -8.98 -2.70
C TYR A 813 39.93 -7.54 -3.17
N GLY A 814 39.77 -6.52 -2.30
CA GLY A 814 40.04 -5.12 -2.64
C GLY A 814 39.07 -4.54 -3.70
N ASP A 815 37.89 -5.13 -3.86
CA ASP A 815 36.90 -4.72 -4.84
C ASP A 815 36.16 -3.48 -4.36
N LYS A 816 36.50 -2.33 -4.93
CA LYS A 816 35.85 -1.03 -4.65
C LYS A 816 34.73 -0.67 -5.63
N TYR A 817 34.63 -1.41 -6.75
CA TYR A 817 33.63 -1.14 -7.79
C TYR A 817 32.28 -1.81 -7.50
N SER A 818 32.28 -3.02 -6.92
CA SER A 818 31.04 -3.70 -6.58
C SER A 818 30.31 -2.99 -5.44
N MET A 819 28.99 -3.00 -5.51
CA MET A 819 28.13 -2.36 -4.49
C MET A 819 28.25 -3.05 -3.13
N SER A 820 28.36 -2.27 -2.08
CA SER A 820 28.24 -2.78 -0.71
C SER A 820 26.79 -3.10 -0.39
N ILE A 821 26.51 -4.25 0.21
CA ILE A 821 25.17 -4.56 0.71
C ILE A 821 24.93 -3.80 2.01
N THR A 822 23.86 -3.04 2.04
CA THR A 822 23.40 -2.28 3.22
C THR A 822 22.04 -2.74 3.67
N ASP A 823 21.60 -2.27 4.84
CA ASP A 823 20.27 -2.58 5.37
C ASP A 823 19.16 -2.26 4.36
N GLY A 824 18.24 -3.22 4.18
CA GLY A 824 17.11 -3.10 3.27
C GLY A 824 17.41 -3.44 1.81
N ALA A 825 18.68 -3.68 1.43
CA ALA A 825 19.04 -4.07 0.07
C ALA A 825 18.36 -5.38 -0.33
N LYS A 826 17.88 -5.47 -1.57
CA LYS A 826 17.50 -6.74 -2.18
C LYS A 826 18.77 -7.46 -2.63
N VAL A 827 18.86 -8.74 -2.30
CA VAL A 827 20.02 -9.58 -2.57
C VAL A 827 19.61 -10.92 -3.13
N ILE A 828 20.50 -11.53 -3.90
CA ILE A 828 20.40 -12.92 -4.34
C ILE A 828 21.31 -13.76 -3.44
N VAL A 829 20.74 -14.71 -2.72
CA VAL A 829 21.46 -15.57 -1.78
C VAL A 829 21.76 -16.90 -2.45
N CYS A 830 23.05 -17.21 -2.59
CA CYS A 830 23.55 -18.47 -3.14
C CYS A 830 24.13 -19.36 -2.01
N LYS A 831 23.90 -20.67 -2.14
CA LYS A 831 24.54 -21.68 -1.26
C LYS A 831 25.91 -22.01 -1.76
N LEU A 832 26.82 -22.31 -0.83
CA LEU A 832 28.20 -22.71 -1.13
C LEU A 832 28.50 -24.10 -0.56
N LYS A 833 29.23 -24.89 -1.35
CA LYS A 833 29.90 -26.12 -0.86
C LYS A 833 30.96 -25.77 0.18
N SER A 834 31.51 -26.77 0.84
CA SER A 834 32.64 -26.57 1.74
C SER A 834 33.78 -25.85 1.01
N ASN A 835 34.29 -24.78 1.62
CA ASN A 835 35.28 -23.90 1.01
C ASN A 835 36.25 -23.33 2.08
N PRO A 836 37.42 -22.83 1.65
CA PRO A 836 38.46 -22.31 2.60
C PRO A 836 37.98 -21.11 3.42
N LEU A 837 36.99 -20.37 2.96
CA LEU A 837 36.42 -19.20 3.68
C LEU A 837 35.51 -19.62 4.84
N GLY A 838 35.07 -20.88 4.88
CA GLY A 838 34.16 -21.42 5.89
C GLY A 838 32.72 -20.88 5.74
N TYR A 839 32.36 -20.33 4.61
CA TYR A 839 31.02 -19.78 4.34
C TYR A 839 30.10 -20.85 3.75
N THR A 840 28.90 -20.98 4.29
CA THR A 840 27.84 -21.88 3.77
C THR A 840 26.92 -21.20 2.75
N SER A 841 26.97 -19.87 2.70
CA SER A 841 26.20 -19.05 1.76
C SER A 841 26.85 -17.69 1.60
N ILE A 842 26.61 -17.10 0.44
CA ILE A 842 26.98 -15.72 0.11
C ILE A 842 25.83 -15.07 -0.64
N ALA A 843 25.73 -13.75 -0.59
CA ALA A 843 24.74 -13.03 -1.37
C ALA A 843 25.41 -11.98 -2.23
N TYR A 844 24.72 -11.51 -3.26
CA TYR A 844 25.11 -10.31 -4.01
C TYR A 844 23.89 -9.39 -4.18
N PRO A 845 24.08 -8.06 -4.32
CA PRO A 845 22.97 -7.14 -4.53
C PRO A 845 22.24 -7.45 -5.83
N VAL A 846 20.89 -7.46 -5.82
CA VAL A 846 20.08 -7.56 -7.06
C VAL A 846 20.43 -6.42 -8.02
N ASP A 847 20.81 -5.28 -7.45
CA ASP A 847 21.15 -4.07 -8.18
C ASP A 847 22.61 -4.02 -8.67
N GLU A 848 23.40 -5.08 -8.43
CA GLU A 848 24.76 -5.19 -8.96
C GLU A 848 24.73 -5.44 -10.47
N LEU A 849 25.27 -4.48 -11.23
CA LEU A 849 25.26 -4.54 -12.69
C LEU A 849 26.28 -5.56 -13.24
N ARG A 850 27.34 -5.76 -12.52
CA ARG A 850 28.44 -6.61 -12.95
C ARG A 850 28.89 -7.52 -11.81
N ILE A 851 28.58 -8.79 -11.97
CA ILE A 851 29.06 -9.82 -11.03
C ILE A 851 30.58 -9.94 -11.15
N PRO A 852 31.36 -9.68 -10.08
CA PRO A 852 32.81 -9.71 -10.14
C PRO A 852 33.32 -11.15 -10.34
N GLU A 853 34.51 -11.30 -10.98
CA GLU A 853 35.05 -12.61 -11.31
C GLU A 853 35.32 -13.44 -10.05
N TRP A 854 35.84 -12.83 -8.98
CA TRP A 854 36.07 -13.53 -7.72
C TRP A 854 34.81 -14.19 -7.15
N PHE A 855 33.61 -13.61 -7.46
CA PHE A 855 32.34 -14.19 -7.02
C PHE A 855 31.94 -15.37 -7.90
N LYS A 856 32.17 -15.28 -9.21
CA LYS A 856 31.81 -16.34 -10.18
C LYS A 856 32.62 -17.62 -9.95
N GLU A 857 33.84 -17.49 -9.40
CA GLU A 857 34.76 -18.61 -9.09
C GLU A 857 34.42 -19.34 -7.80
N LEU A 858 33.44 -18.86 -7.02
CA LEU A 858 33.06 -19.51 -5.77
C LEU A 858 32.42 -20.89 -6.01
N PRO A 859 32.63 -21.86 -5.11
CA PRO A 859 32.08 -23.20 -5.24
C PRO A 859 30.62 -23.26 -4.85
N PHE A 860 29.72 -22.93 -5.80
CA PHE A 860 28.28 -22.96 -5.58
C PHE A 860 27.76 -24.38 -5.35
N ASP A 861 26.80 -24.52 -4.43
CA ASP A 861 26.13 -25.78 -4.11
C ASP A 861 24.80 -25.88 -4.89
N ASP A 862 24.89 -26.36 -6.12
CA ASP A 862 23.77 -26.49 -7.03
C ASP A 862 22.66 -27.39 -6.49
N ASP A 863 23.02 -28.49 -5.83
CA ASP A 863 22.04 -29.45 -5.29
C ASP A 863 21.26 -28.83 -4.11
N ALA A 864 21.94 -28.12 -3.21
CA ALA A 864 21.26 -27.40 -2.12
C ALA A 864 20.37 -26.26 -2.62
N MET A 865 20.76 -25.61 -3.72
CA MET A 865 19.92 -24.58 -4.36
C MET A 865 18.74 -25.20 -5.11
N GLU A 866 18.91 -26.29 -5.84
CA GLU A 866 17.82 -27.03 -6.49
C GLU A 866 16.77 -27.44 -5.46
N SER A 867 17.19 -28.06 -4.36
CA SER A 867 16.28 -28.49 -3.29
C SER A 867 15.48 -27.33 -2.68
N THR A 868 16.12 -26.19 -2.38
CA THR A 868 15.45 -25.08 -1.69
C THR A 868 14.65 -24.16 -2.60
N ILE A 869 15.05 -24.04 -3.86
CA ILE A 869 14.48 -23.06 -4.81
C ILE A 869 13.54 -23.72 -5.81
N LEU A 870 13.76 -24.95 -6.17
CA LEU A 870 12.95 -25.67 -7.14
C LEU A 870 12.03 -26.69 -6.46
N ASP A 871 12.58 -27.70 -5.76
CA ASP A 871 11.79 -28.79 -5.20
C ASP A 871 10.74 -28.31 -4.21
N GLN A 872 11.15 -27.46 -3.27
CA GLN A 872 10.24 -26.91 -2.28
C GLN A 872 9.13 -26.07 -2.94
N LYS A 873 9.43 -25.36 -4.03
CA LYS A 873 8.45 -24.54 -4.73
C LYS A 873 7.47 -25.38 -5.58
N ILE A 874 7.95 -26.43 -6.22
CA ILE A 874 7.10 -27.40 -6.91
C ILE A 874 6.18 -28.10 -5.92
N ASP A 875 6.69 -28.60 -4.80
CA ASP A 875 5.87 -29.24 -3.77
C ASP A 875 4.81 -28.26 -3.20
N ASN A 876 5.20 -27.02 -2.94
CA ASN A 876 4.27 -25.98 -2.51
C ASN A 876 3.14 -25.71 -3.51
N LEU A 877 3.35 -25.96 -4.80
CA LEU A 877 2.39 -25.69 -5.86
C LEU A 877 1.51 -26.90 -6.17
N ILE A 878 2.11 -28.04 -6.43
CA ILE A 878 1.39 -29.24 -6.91
C ILE A 878 1.38 -30.40 -5.92
N GLY A 879 2.05 -30.32 -4.77
CA GLY A 879 2.06 -31.37 -3.74
C GLY A 879 0.67 -31.75 -3.26
N VAL A 880 -0.30 -30.81 -3.31
CA VAL A 880 -1.72 -31.08 -3.01
C VAL A 880 -2.35 -32.09 -3.96
N LEU A 881 -1.82 -32.28 -5.16
CA LEU A 881 -2.29 -33.24 -6.18
C LEU A 881 -1.79 -34.66 -5.90
N LYS A 882 -0.77 -34.81 -5.04
CA LYS A 882 -0.13 -36.09 -4.67
C LYS A 882 0.49 -36.81 -5.88
N TRP A 883 0.98 -36.08 -6.87
CA TRP A 883 1.71 -36.61 -8.01
C TRP A 883 3.12 -37.02 -7.60
N ASP A 884 3.72 -37.99 -8.30
CA ASP A 884 5.06 -38.51 -8.00
C ASP A 884 6.17 -37.61 -8.57
N VAL A 885 6.34 -36.43 -7.97
CA VAL A 885 7.38 -35.48 -8.37
C VAL A 885 8.79 -36.02 -8.15
N GLN A 886 8.99 -36.94 -7.20
CA GLN A 886 10.31 -37.55 -6.93
C GLN A 886 10.82 -38.39 -8.09
N SER A 887 9.93 -38.97 -8.90
CA SER A 887 10.32 -39.69 -10.10
C SER A 887 11.11 -38.84 -11.10
N THR A 888 10.90 -37.53 -11.13
CA THR A 888 11.62 -36.58 -11.99
C THR A 888 13.09 -36.43 -11.63
N GLU A 889 13.48 -36.69 -10.37
CA GLU A 889 14.84 -36.65 -9.88
C GLU A 889 15.62 -37.92 -10.35
N THR A 890 14.95 -39.06 -10.27
CA THR A 890 15.54 -40.37 -10.62
C THR A 890 15.78 -40.49 -12.12
N THR A 891 14.83 -39.98 -12.95
CA THR A 891 14.93 -40.02 -14.41
C THR A 891 16.16 -39.24 -14.90
N ASN A 892 16.46 -38.09 -14.30
CA ASN A 892 17.67 -37.33 -14.64
C ASN A 892 18.97 -38.02 -14.25
N THR A 893 18.98 -38.77 -13.18
CA THR A 893 20.15 -39.58 -12.76
C THR A 893 20.35 -40.77 -13.69
N PHE A 894 19.28 -41.42 -14.14
CA PHE A 894 19.30 -42.52 -15.10
C PHE A 894 19.78 -42.08 -16.49
N ASN A 895 19.24 -40.96 -17.02
CA ASN A 895 19.64 -40.42 -18.32
C ASN A 895 21.15 -40.08 -18.36
N LYS A 896 21.69 -39.53 -17.27
CA LYS A 896 23.14 -39.26 -17.16
C LYS A 896 24.01 -40.50 -17.13
N LEU A 897 23.48 -41.66 -16.74
CA LEU A 897 24.21 -42.93 -16.77
C LEU A 897 24.26 -43.55 -18.16
N PHE A 898 23.43 -43.06 -19.10
CA PHE A 898 23.37 -43.59 -20.48
C PHE A 898 23.85 -42.60 -21.56
N GLU A 899 24.23 -41.37 -21.19
CA GLU A 899 24.96 -40.44 -22.09
C GLU A 899 26.46 -40.77 -22.03
N PHE A 900 26.85 -41.80 -22.76
CA PHE A 900 28.24 -42.11 -23.13
C PHE A 900 28.48 -41.87 -24.63
#